data_9e9c642d6c8675f0509e41bab2681879
#
_entry.id   9e9c642d6c8675f0509e41bab2681879
#
_cell.length_a   1.000
_cell.length_b   1.000
_cell.length_c   1.000
_cell.angle_alpha   90.00
_cell.angle_beta   90.00
_cell.angle_gamma   90.00
#
_symmetry.space_group_name_H-M   'P 1'
#
loop_
_entity.id
_entity.type
_entity.pdbx_description
1 polymer ?
#
loop_
_entity_poly.entity_id
_entity_poly.type
_entity_poly.pdbx_seq_one_letter_code
_entity_poly.pdbx_strand_id
1 'polypeptide(L)'
;MGWCPSPFPSLLPGICVCWTNTQPGTSLAPKSRGAKSQDQKSCSPGTDKLPGMWCIVLLSLLAWVDAEPTMYGEILSPNYPQAYPNEVEKSWDIEVPEGYGIHLYFTHLDIELSENCAYDSVQIKSGGREEGKLCGQKTSKNPKSAVVEEFQVPYNKLQVIFTSDFSNEERFTGFAAYYVAVDVNECTDFADSPCSHFCNNYIGGYFCSCPPEYFLHEDKKNCGVNCSGDVFTTLIGEVASPNYPNPYPENSRCDYQILLEEGFQVVVTMRREDFDVEPADSGGHCPDSLIFVAGNQQFGPYCGNGFPGPLTIETKSNALNIIFQTDETEQKKGWKFRYHGDPIPCPKEVTANSFWEPEKAKYVFKDVVKITCLDGFEVVQGTVGSTSFYSTCQSNGKWSNSKLRCQPVDCGSPEPIPHGKVEDPEHTLFGSVTRYSCEQPYYYMETDGSEEYRCAGNGSWVNELLGAELPKCVPVCGIPSEPFKGMQRIFGGIITKIESFPWQVFFQNPRAGGALIDEQWVLTAAHVVEGNREPVMYVGSSSVVTSHLANGQMLTAERVFIHPGWEEQDASERKNFDNDIALVRLKDPVKMGPTVSPICLPGTSSDYDPSVGDLGLISGWGRTNTKDHVVKLRGAKLPVAPSDKCQEIKGTNPRIGTSSFVFTDNMICAGGRGVDSCNGDSGGAFAMQVPNEETPKFYVAGLVSWGPQCGTYGIYTRVKNYIDWIRETMQQNSAPSVD
;
A
#
# COMPACT_ATOMS: atom_id res chain seq x y z
N MET A 1 29.15 -5.86 20.15
CA MET A 1 30.32 -4.99 20.02
C MET A 1 30.45 -4.70 18.54
N GLY A 2 30.31 -3.57 17.95
CA GLY A 2 30.01 -2.21 18.34
C GLY A 2 29.64 -1.45 17.06
N TRP A 3 28.65 -0.67 17.13
CA TRP A 3 28.38 0.71 16.73
C TRP A 3 28.84 1.22 15.37
N CYS A 4 27.87 1.62 14.54
CA CYS A 4 27.91 2.69 13.54
C CYS A 4 28.09 4.08 14.18
N PRO A 5 28.58 5.12 13.46
CA PRO A 5 27.66 6.05 12.84
C PRO A 5 28.12 6.62 11.48
N SER A 6 27.17 7.05 10.65
CA SER A 6 27.37 7.91 9.47
C SER A 6 27.71 9.36 9.86
N PRO A 7 28.34 10.20 8.98
CA PRO A 7 27.60 10.97 7.98
C PRO A 7 28.36 11.24 6.66
N PHE A 8 27.62 11.66 5.62
CA PHE A 8 27.98 12.22 4.31
C PHE A 8 29.05 13.34 4.29
N PRO A 9 29.66 13.78 3.14
CA PRO A 9 29.39 13.54 1.72
C PRO A 9 30.60 13.40 0.79
N SER A 10 30.35 13.05 -0.49
CA SER A 10 31.05 13.43 -1.74
C SER A 10 32.29 12.67 -2.22
N LEU A 11 32.23 12.38 -3.55
CA LEU A 11 33.25 12.12 -4.56
C LEU A 11 33.61 10.66 -4.88
N LEU A 12 33.22 10.30 -6.11
CA LEU A 12 33.68 9.17 -6.91
C LEU A 12 35.24 9.06 -6.96
N PRO A 13 35.85 7.86 -7.13
CA PRO A 13 35.98 7.24 -8.44
C PRO A 13 36.01 5.68 -8.48
N GLY A 14 35.61 5.14 -9.64
CA GLY A 14 36.20 3.98 -10.34
C GLY A 14 36.29 2.64 -9.59
N ILE A 15 35.42 1.68 -9.91
CA ILE A 15 35.60 0.28 -9.55
C ILE A 15 35.60 -0.58 -10.81
N CYS A 16 36.78 -1.22 -11.04
CA CYS A 16 36.90 -2.37 -11.94
C CYS A 16 36.19 -3.57 -11.35
N VAL A 17 35.26 -4.16 -12.09
CA VAL A 17 34.62 -5.43 -11.72
C VAL A 17 35.29 -6.57 -12.49
N CYS A 18 35.96 -7.47 -11.75
CA CYS A 18 36.33 -8.79 -12.25
C CYS A 18 35.18 -9.78 -12.02
N TRP A 19 34.72 -10.40 -13.07
CA TRP A 19 33.78 -11.51 -13.02
C TRP A 19 34.52 -12.80 -12.63
N THR A 20 34.11 -13.48 -11.59
CA THR A 20 34.38 -14.90 -11.39
C THR A 20 33.07 -15.65 -11.22
N ASN A 21 32.82 -16.52 -12.16
CA ASN A 21 31.76 -17.55 -12.17
C ASN A 21 32.04 -18.58 -11.07
N THR A 22 31.10 -18.90 -10.20
CA THR A 22 31.04 -20.17 -9.50
C THR A 22 29.58 -20.59 -9.30
N GLN A 23 29.24 -21.70 -9.96
CA GLN A 23 28.07 -22.50 -9.63
C GLN A 23 28.41 -23.53 -8.55
N PRO A 24 27.46 -23.96 -7.72
CA PRO A 24 27.65 -25.01 -6.71
C PRO A 24 27.27 -26.39 -7.25
N GLY A 25 28.17 -27.35 -7.11
CA GLY A 25 27.95 -28.77 -7.37
C GLY A 25 28.22 -29.61 -6.13
N THR A 26 27.41 -30.59 -5.97
CA THR A 26 27.26 -31.55 -4.88
C THR A 26 28.43 -32.50 -4.70
N SER A 27 28.71 -32.81 -3.41
CA SER A 27 29.34 -33.91 -2.72
C SER A 27 29.87 -35.16 -3.46
N LEU A 28 31.07 -35.58 -3.15
CA LEU A 28 31.51 -36.86 -2.55
C LEU A 28 33.01 -37.08 -2.75
N ALA A 29 33.71 -37.24 -1.67
CA ALA A 29 35.12 -37.68 -1.59
C ALA A 29 35.22 -39.22 -1.75
N PRO A 30 36.41 -39.89 -1.75
CA PRO A 30 37.79 -39.43 -1.62
C PRO A 30 38.84 -40.20 -2.47
N LYS A 31 40.08 -39.75 -2.34
CA LYS A 31 41.39 -40.49 -2.40
C LYS A 31 42.33 -40.31 -3.58
N SER A 32 43.41 -39.69 -3.23
CA SER A 32 44.85 -40.09 -3.24
C SER A 32 45.75 -39.71 -4.41
N ARG A 33 46.81 -39.03 -4.00
CA ARG A 33 48.23 -39.09 -4.44
C ARG A 33 48.66 -38.53 -5.79
N GLY A 34 49.57 -37.55 -5.67
CA GLY A 34 50.77 -37.60 -6.46
C GLY A 34 51.29 -36.30 -7.09
N ALA A 35 52.12 -35.57 -6.37
CA ALA A 35 53.43 -35.06 -6.72
C ALA A 35 53.70 -34.10 -7.90
N LYS A 36 54.30 -32.95 -7.54
CA LYS A 36 55.42 -32.22 -8.23
C LYS A 36 55.07 -31.51 -9.55
N SER A 37 55.49 -30.28 -9.88
CA SER A 37 56.60 -29.41 -9.46
C SER A 37 56.46 -28.06 -10.19
N GLN A 38 56.88 -27.02 -9.53
CA GLN A 38 57.61 -25.84 -10.03
C GLN A 38 57.36 -25.33 -11.47
N ASP A 39 56.91 -24.06 -11.63
CA ASP A 39 57.90 -23.04 -11.97
C ASP A 39 57.33 -21.61 -11.76
N GLN A 40 58.11 -20.86 -11.00
CA GLN A 40 58.07 -19.40 -10.92
C GLN A 40 58.68 -18.82 -12.20
N LYS A 41 58.06 -17.81 -12.79
CA LYS A 41 58.80 -16.78 -13.55
C LYS A 41 58.22 -15.38 -13.25
N SER A 42 59.04 -14.66 -12.61
CA SER A 42 59.08 -13.20 -12.47
C SER A 42 59.05 -12.48 -13.83
N CYS A 43 58.36 -11.37 -13.94
CA CYS A 43 58.62 -10.34 -14.94
C CYS A 43 58.77 -8.99 -14.28
N SER A 44 59.95 -8.46 -14.38
CA SER A 44 60.32 -7.08 -14.10
C SER A 44 59.94 -6.14 -15.25
N PRO A 45 59.93 -4.80 -15.03
CA PRO A 45 59.29 -3.87 -15.94
C PRO A 45 60.27 -3.39 -17.04
N GLY A 46 59.78 -3.37 -18.27
CA GLY A 46 60.42 -2.73 -19.40
C GLY A 46 59.62 -1.51 -19.84
N THR A 47 60.29 -0.39 -19.76
CA THR A 47 59.90 0.91 -20.31
C THR A 47 59.89 0.85 -21.82
N ASP A 48 58.77 1.29 -22.46
CA ASP A 48 58.90 2.10 -23.67
C ASP A 48 57.61 2.90 -23.94
N LYS A 49 57.88 4.14 -24.31
CA LYS A 49 56.95 5.22 -24.60
C LYS A 49 56.25 4.98 -25.95
N LEU A 50 54.93 5.14 -26.00
CA LEU A 50 54.23 5.62 -27.20
C LEU A 50 52.92 6.37 -26.81
N PRO A 51 52.40 7.27 -27.66
CA PRO A 51 51.89 8.55 -27.15
C PRO A 51 50.39 8.56 -26.92
N GLY A 52 49.98 9.34 -25.94
CA GLY A 52 48.60 9.59 -25.58
C GLY A 52 47.82 10.32 -26.65
N MET A 53 47.04 9.59 -27.44
CA MET A 53 46.04 10.17 -28.34
C MET A 53 44.84 9.25 -28.60
N TRP A 54 44.74 8.09 -27.96
CA TRP A 54 43.62 7.17 -28.13
C TRP A 54 42.68 7.07 -26.90
N CYS A 55 43.04 7.66 -25.76
CA CYS A 55 42.17 7.67 -24.59
C CYS A 55 41.09 8.79 -24.58
N ILE A 56 41.19 9.78 -25.45
CA ILE A 56 40.22 10.91 -25.50
C ILE A 56 39.05 10.60 -26.42
N VAL A 57 39.18 9.67 -27.36
CA VAL A 57 38.09 9.29 -28.29
C VAL A 57 37.15 8.24 -27.68
N LEU A 58 37.59 7.49 -26.66
CA LEU A 58 36.71 6.50 -25.97
C LEU A 58 35.92 7.10 -24.80
N LEU A 59 36.27 8.29 -24.30
CA LEU A 59 35.49 8.99 -23.27
C LEU A 59 34.45 9.95 -23.83
N SER A 60 34.45 10.22 -25.12
CA SER A 60 33.42 11.01 -25.80
C SER A 60 32.28 10.16 -26.39
N LEU A 61 32.37 8.82 -26.34
CA LEU A 61 31.34 7.90 -26.82
C LEU A 61 30.48 7.30 -25.69
N LEU A 62 30.70 7.72 -24.45
CA LEU A 62 29.88 7.24 -23.30
C LEU A 62 28.85 8.25 -22.80
N ALA A 63 28.56 9.27 -23.56
CA ALA A 63 27.65 10.32 -23.14
C ALA A 63 26.51 10.54 -24.15
N TRP A 64 25.79 9.53 -24.54
CA TRP A 64 24.44 9.62 -25.11
C TRP A 64 23.98 8.18 -25.37
N VAL A 65 23.60 7.48 -24.35
CA VAL A 65 22.59 6.45 -24.49
C VAL A 65 21.28 7.21 -24.41
N ASP A 66 20.83 7.73 -25.53
CA ASP A 66 19.42 8.07 -25.65
C ASP A 66 18.66 6.77 -25.40
N ALA A 67 17.81 6.75 -24.38
CA ALA A 67 16.91 5.63 -24.16
C ALA A 67 16.10 5.46 -25.44
N GLU A 68 16.11 4.24 -26.02
CA GLU A 68 15.28 3.97 -27.21
C GLU A 68 13.83 4.39 -26.91
N PRO A 69 13.19 5.12 -27.84
CA PRO A 69 11.82 5.58 -27.65
C PRO A 69 10.91 4.39 -27.39
N THR A 70 10.10 4.48 -26.33
CA THR A 70 9.27 3.38 -25.87
C THR A 70 7.91 3.40 -26.57
N MET A 71 7.40 2.22 -26.94
CA MET A 71 6.10 2.10 -27.60
C MET A 71 4.91 2.36 -26.64
N TYR A 72 5.15 2.39 -25.35
CA TYR A 72 4.14 2.60 -24.32
C TYR A 72 4.79 2.99 -22.99
N GLY A 73 4.02 3.58 -22.09
CA GLY A 73 4.47 3.86 -20.74
C GLY A 73 3.36 4.34 -19.82
N GLU A 74 3.74 4.55 -18.59
CA GLU A 74 2.88 5.03 -17.51
C GLU A 74 3.38 6.39 -17.01
N ILE A 75 2.45 7.28 -16.70
CA ILE A 75 2.72 8.58 -16.09
C ILE A 75 1.83 8.72 -14.87
N LEU A 76 2.45 8.92 -13.73
CA LEU A 76 1.78 9.12 -12.46
C LEU A 76 2.10 10.50 -11.89
N SER A 77 1.09 11.18 -11.38
CA SER A 77 1.32 12.42 -10.63
C SER A 77 2.20 12.18 -9.40
N PRO A 78 2.90 13.19 -8.90
CA PRO A 78 3.71 13.05 -7.70
C PRO A 78 2.90 12.47 -6.55
N ASN A 79 3.45 11.50 -5.85
CA ASN A 79 2.87 10.77 -4.71
C ASN A 79 1.65 9.88 -5.02
N TYR A 80 1.18 9.80 -6.28
CA TYR A 80 0.06 8.91 -6.60
C TYR A 80 0.29 7.48 -6.07
N PRO A 81 -0.71 6.83 -5.46
CA PRO A 81 -2.12 7.20 -5.27
C PRO A 81 -2.40 8.04 -4.00
N GLN A 82 -1.37 8.56 -3.36
CA GLN A 82 -1.54 9.52 -2.26
C GLN A 82 -1.77 10.93 -2.83
N ALA A 83 -2.19 11.87 -1.97
CA ALA A 83 -2.37 13.24 -2.38
C ALA A 83 -1.06 13.85 -2.91
N TYR A 84 -1.16 14.59 -4.01
CA TYR A 84 -0.02 15.30 -4.56
C TYR A 84 0.35 16.52 -3.69
N PRO A 85 1.63 16.91 -3.67
CA PRO A 85 2.07 18.07 -2.91
C PRO A 85 1.71 19.38 -3.62
N ASN A 86 1.59 20.47 -2.87
CA ASN A 86 1.40 21.82 -3.39
C ASN A 86 2.71 22.37 -3.98
N GLU A 87 2.60 23.41 -4.80
CA GLU A 87 3.74 24.12 -5.41
C GLU A 87 4.67 23.21 -6.22
N VAL A 88 4.11 22.26 -6.96
CA VAL A 88 4.86 21.35 -7.81
C VAL A 88 4.59 21.63 -9.28
N GLU A 89 5.66 21.75 -10.04
CA GLU A 89 5.63 21.68 -11.50
C GLU A 89 6.47 20.49 -11.94
N LYS A 90 5.87 19.56 -12.67
CA LYS A 90 6.54 18.39 -13.20
C LYS A 90 6.13 18.14 -14.64
N SER A 91 7.13 17.94 -15.50
CA SER A 91 6.91 17.59 -16.90
C SER A 91 7.42 16.20 -17.22
N TRP A 92 6.77 15.58 -18.20
CA TRP A 92 7.20 14.34 -18.83
C TRP A 92 7.24 14.58 -20.34
N ASP A 93 8.39 14.33 -20.93
CA ASP A 93 8.58 14.35 -22.38
C ASP A 93 8.51 12.90 -22.86
N ILE A 94 7.48 12.63 -23.66
CA ILE A 94 7.19 11.31 -24.24
C ILE A 94 7.66 11.36 -25.68
N GLU A 95 8.47 10.38 -26.05
CA GLU A 95 8.90 10.17 -27.44
C GLU A 95 8.69 8.70 -27.81
N VAL A 96 7.97 8.48 -28.91
CA VAL A 96 7.77 7.18 -29.52
C VAL A 96 8.56 7.12 -30.83
N PRO A 97 8.80 5.94 -31.42
CA PRO A 97 9.52 5.84 -32.67
C PRO A 97 8.89 6.68 -33.78
N GLU A 98 9.71 7.12 -34.74
CA GLU A 98 9.22 7.80 -35.95
C GLU A 98 8.23 6.87 -36.69
N GLY A 99 7.20 7.47 -37.31
CA GLY A 99 6.10 6.73 -37.95
C GLY A 99 4.94 6.43 -37.04
N TYR A 100 5.06 6.72 -35.73
CA TYR A 100 3.97 6.56 -34.79
C TYR A 100 3.52 7.91 -34.24
N GLY A 101 2.20 8.02 -34.00
CA GLY A 101 1.61 9.01 -33.11
C GLY A 101 1.48 8.46 -31.69
N ILE A 102 0.98 9.27 -30.80
CA ILE A 102 0.81 8.91 -29.40
C ILE A 102 -0.66 8.94 -29.02
N HIS A 103 -1.16 7.82 -28.50
CA HIS A 103 -2.43 7.73 -27.80
C HIS A 103 -2.17 7.76 -26.29
N LEU A 104 -2.45 8.91 -25.67
CA LEU A 104 -2.39 9.12 -24.22
C LEU A 104 -3.79 8.98 -23.64
N TYR A 105 -3.96 8.17 -22.60
CA TYR A 105 -5.22 8.02 -21.89
C TYR A 105 -5.05 8.00 -20.38
N PHE A 106 -6.01 8.62 -19.69
CA PHE A 106 -6.06 8.69 -18.25
C PHE A 106 -7.01 7.64 -17.73
N THR A 107 -6.59 6.92 -16.70
CA THR A 107 -7.41 5.93 -15.99
C THR A 107 -7.86 6.44 -14.63
N HIS A 108 -7.21 7.48 -14.14
CA HIS A 108 -7.59 8.21 -12.94
C HIS A 108 -7.29 9.69 -13.12
N LEU A 109 -8.22 10.54 -12.72
CA LEU A 109 -8.05 11.99 -12.68
C LEU A 109 -8.84 12.55 -11.51
N ASP A 110 -8.13 13.11 -10.55
CA ASP A 110 -8.64 13.71 -9.32
C ASP A 110 -7.72 14.88 -8.93
N ILE A 111 -7.98 16.02 -9.54
CA ILE A 111 -7.20 17.26 -9.44
C ILE A 111 -8.15 18.38 -9.02
N GLU A 112 -7.68 19.34 -8.29
CA GLU A 112 -8.48 20.48 -7.87
C GLU A 112 -9.21 21.11 -9.04
N LEU A 113 -10.54 21.35 -8.88
CA LEU A 113 -11.37 21.94 -9.91
C LEU A 113 -11.32 23.46 -9.81
N SER A 114 -10.94 24.12 -10.90
CA SER A 114 -10.97 25.57 -11.00
C SER A 114 -11.47 26.00 -12.36
N GLU A 115 -11.90 27.25 -12.48
CA GLU A 115 -12.32 27.82 -13.77
C GLU A 115 -11.12 27.89 -14.73
N ASN A 116 -11.24 27.28 -15.90
CA ASN A 116 -10.16 27.10 -16.87
C ASN A 116 -8.91 26.41 -16.34
N CYS A 117 -9.04 25.59 -15.31
CA CYS A 117 -7.94 24.91 -14.64
C CYS A 117 -6.83 25.90 -14.21
N ALA A 118 -7.22 27.02 -13.59
CA ALA A 118 -6.30 28.11 -13.26
C ALA A 118 -5.41 27.82 -12.06
N TYR A 119 -5.84 26.92 -11.14
CA TYR A 119 -5.10 26.51 -9.95
C TYR A 119 -4.24 25.31 -10.31
N ASP A 120 -4.76 24.11 -10.12
CA ASP A 120 -4.05 22.89 -10.45
C ASP A 120 -4.43 22.39 -11.84
N SER A 121 -3.47 21.84 -12.56
CA SER A 121 -3.75 21.37 -13.93
C SER A 121 -2.78 20.31 -14.43
N VAL A 122 -3.28 19.47 -15.35
CA VAL A 122 -2.46 18.69 -16.29
C VAL A 122 -2.63 19.28 -17.67
N GLN A 123 -1.56 19.75 -18.26
CA GLN A 123 -1.52 20.31 -19.60
C GLN A 123 -0.82 19.33 -20.55
N ILE A 124 -1.43 19.08 -21.69
CA ILE A 124 -0.93 18.20 -22.74
C ILE A 124 -0.52 19.04 -23.93
N LYS A 125 0.72 18.91 -24.40
CA LYS A 125 1.27 19.67 -25.53
C LYS A 125 1.90 18.72 -26.55
N SER A 126 1.68 19.00 -27.84
CA SER A 126 2.33 18.29 -28.94
C SER A 126 2.55 19.24 -30.12
N GLY A 127 3.67 19.09 -30.83
CA GLY A 127 4.00 19.92 -32.00
C GLY A 127 4.00 21.43 -31.71
N GLY A 128 4.24 21.85 -30.47
CA GLY A 128 4.19 23.28 -30.05
C GLY A 128 2.77 23.82 -29.82
N ARG A 129 1.74 22.97 -29.84
CA ARG A 129 0.35 23.31 -29.57
C ARG A 129 -0.12 22.69 -28.25
N GLU A 130 -1.08 23.31 -27.62
CA GLU A 130 -1.80 22.73 -26.47
C GLU A 130 -2.93 21.86 -27.02
N GLU A 131 -2.89 20.56 -26.72
CA GLU A 131 -3.90 19.59 -27.12
C GLU A 131 -5.02 19.49 -26.06
N GLY A 132 -4.71 19.81 -24.81
CA GLY A 132 -5.69 19.87 -23.74
C GLY A 132 -5.13 20.31 -22.39
N LYS A 133 -6.04 20.78 -21.54
CA LYS A 133 -5.77 21.13 -20.16
C LYS A 133 -6.85 20.53 -19.26
N LEU A 134 -6.45 19.77 -18.25
CA LEU A 134 -7.35 18.96 -17.42
C LEU A 134 -7.24 19.36 -15.94
N CYS A 135 -8.38 19.40 -15.27
CA CYS A 135 -8.52 19.47 -13.81
C CYS A 135 -9.88 18.90 -13.41
N GLY A 136 -10.18 18.86 -12.13
CA GLY A 136 -11.38 18.26 -11.57
C GLY A 136 -11.32 16.73 -11.50
N GLN A 137 -12.38 16.14 -10.98
CA GLN A 137 -12.54 14.70 -10.90
C GLN A 137 -13.30 14.19 -12.13
N LYS A 138 -12.71 13.24 -12.83
CA LYS A 138 -13.35 12.58 -13.98
C LYS A 138 -13.56 11.10 -13.73
N THR A 139 -14.74 10.62 -14.14
CA THR A 139 -15.10 9.20 -14.11
C THR A 139 -15.36 8.70 -15.51
N SER A 140 -15.03 7.43 -15.78
CA SER A 140 -15.27 6.82 -17.09
C SER A 140 -16.75 6.85 -17.47
N LYS A 141 -17.02 7.28 -18.70
CA LYS A 141 -18.37 7.27 -19.31
C LYS A 141 -18.81 5.86 -19.74
N ASN A 142 -17.87 4.93 -19.82
CA ASN A 142 -18.13 3.55 -20.24
C ASN A 142 -17.86 2.58 -19.07
N PRO A 143 -18.87 1.85 -18.54
CA PRO A 143 -18.69 0.92 -17.43
C PRO A 143 -17.71 -0.24 -17.67
N LYS A 144 -17.32 -0.46 -18.92
CA LYS A 144 -16.38 -1.52 -19.34
C LYS A 144 -14.97 -1.00 -19.65
N SER A 145 -14.73 0.30 -19.53
CA SER A 145 -13.43 0.93 -19.77
C SER A 145 -12.98 1.68 -18.52
N ALA A 146 -11.72 1.54 -18.16
CA ALA A 146 -11.10 2.33 -17.11
C ALA A 146 -10.72 3.75 -17.58
N VAL A 147 -10.78 4.04 -18.89
CA VAL A 147 -10.37 5.31 -19.47
C VAL A 147 -11.37 6.42 -19.09
N VAL A 148 -10.87 7.50 -18.49
CA VAL A 148 -11.65 8.67 -18.07
C VAL A 148 -11.48 9.86 -19.01
N GLU A 149 -10.33 9.96 -19.69
CA GLU A 149 -10.01 10.96 -20.73
C GLU A 149 -8.91 10.41 -21.63
N GLU A 150 -8.89 10.79 -22.91
CA GLU A 150 -7.89 10.34 -23.87
C GLU A 150 -7.54 11.40 -24.91
N PHE A 151 -6.30 11.36 -25.40
CA PHE A 151 -5.76 12.22 -26.45
C PHE A 151 -5.02 11.37 -27.47
N GLN A 152 -5.26 11.62 -28.74
CA GLN A 152 -4.52 10.98 -29.82
C GLN A 152 -3.87 12.06 -30.67
N VAL A 153 -2.55 12.04 -30.77
CA VAL A 153 -1.77 12.99 -31.55
C VAL A 153 -0.97 12.28 -32.65
N PRO A 154 -0.91 12.85 -33.86
CA PRO A 154 -0.20 12.24 -35.00
C PRO A 154 1.32 12.49 -34.94
N TYR A 155 1.84 13.04 -33.87
CA TYR A 155 3.26 13.30 -33.69
C TYR A 155 3.89 12.30 -32.75
N ASN A 156 5.16 11.99 -32.99
CA ASN A 156 5.91 11.06 -32.15
C ASN A 156 6.41 11.67 -30.82
N LYS A 157 6.10 12.94 -30.55
CA LYS A 157 6.49 13.64 -29.31
C LYS A 157 5.30 14.29 -28.65
N LEU A 158 5.19 14.07 -27.35
CA LEU A 158 4.14 14.63 -26.51
C LEU A 158 4.75 15.06 -25.17
N GLN A 159 4.36 16.22 -24.68
CA GLN A 159 4.72 16.67 -23.35
C GLN A 159 3.48 16.75 -22.46
N VAL A 160 3.58 16.17 -21.27
CA VAL A 160 2.58 16.30 -20.21
C VAL A 160 3.19 17.13 -19.08
N ILE A 161 2.51 18.19 -18.67
CA ILE A 161 2.95 19.12 -17.62
C ILE A 161 1.90 19.11 -16.53
N PHE A 162 2.28 18.75 -15.34
CA PHE A 162 1.46 18.83 -14.13
C PHE A 162 1.93 20.02 -13.30
N THR A 163 0.97 20.86 -12.89
CA THR A 163 1.23 22.03 -12.05
C THR A 163 0.22 22.05 -10.91
N SER A 164 0.69 22.25 -9.71
CA SER A 164 -0.15 22.51 -8.53
C SER A 164 0.21 23.85 -7.91
N ASP A 165 -0.79 24.54 -7.38
CA ASP A 165 -0.64 25.84 -6.73
C ASP A 165 -0.22 25.71 -5.26
N PHE A 166 -0.31 26.78 -4.49
CA PHE A 166 0.20 26.87 -3.12
C PHE A 166 -0.73 26.26 -2.06
N SER A 167 -1.99 25.93 -2.40
CA SER A 167 -2.96 25.40 -1.41
C SER A 167 -4.01 24.53 -2.06
N ASN A 168 -4.32 23.40 -1.44
CA ASN A 168 -5.46 22.54 -1.75
C ASN A 168 -6.39 22.51 -0.53
N GLU A 169 -7.67 22.86 -0.72
CA GLU A 169 -8.67 22.81 0.37
C GLU A 169 -9.06 21.37 0.74
N GLU A 170 -8.93 20.45 -0.21
CA GLU A 170 -9.20 19.03 -0.05
C GLU A 170 -7.97 18.18 -0.45
N ARG A 171 -8.02 16.88 -0.25
CA ARG A 171 -6.95 15.96 -0.64
C ARG A 171 -7.25 15.36 -2.00
N PHE A 172 -6.60 15.85 -3.03
CA PHE A 172 -6.68 15.32 -4.38
C PHE A 172 -5.55 14.32 -4.65
N THR A 173 -5.89 13.20 -5.27
CA THR A 173 -4.95 12.09 -5.49
C THR A 173 -4.16 12.20 -6.80
N GLY A 174 -4.47 13.19 -7.63
CA GLY A 174 -3.77 13.45 -8.87
C GLY A 174 -4.25 12.58 -10.02
N PHE A 175 -3.34 12.02 -10.80
CA PHE A 175 -3.70 11.25 -11.98
C PHE A 175 -2.82 10.03 -12.20
N ALA A 176 -3.39 9.05 -12.91
CA ALA A 176 -2.69 7.96 -13.56
C ALA A 176 -3.03 7.97 -15.05
N ALA A 177 -2.02 8.08 -15.87
CA ALA A 177 -2.13 8.08 -17.33
C ALA A 177 -1.18 7.06 -17.95
N TYR A 178 -1.54 6.60 -19.11
CA TYR A 178 -0.78 5.64 -19.92
C TYR A 178 -0.71 6.14 -21.34
N TYR A 179 0.39 5.89 -22.01
CA TYR A 179 0.52 6.18 -23.43
C TYR A 179 0.90 4.95 -24.22
N VAL A 180 0.45 4.90 -25.47
CA VAL A 180 0.80 3.87 -26.42
C VAL A 180 1.03 4.50 -27.79
N ALA A 181 2.02 4.00 -28.51
CA ALA A 181 2.25 4.39 -29.89
C ALA A 181 1.15 3.83 -30.80
N VAL A 182 0.64 4.67 -31.69
CA VAL A 182 -0.37 4.33 -32.70
C VAL A 182 0.18 4.65 -34.07
N ASP A 183 -0.15 3.85 -35.05
CA ASP A 183 0.30 4.03 -36.42
C ASP A 183 -0.19 5.36 -37.04
N VAL A 184 0.67 6.04 -37.79
CA VAL A 184 0.35 7.24 -38.55
C VAL A 184 0.36 6.85 -40.04
N ASN A 185 -0.66 7.24 -40.79
CA ASN A 185 -0.70 6.96 -42.22
C ASN A 185 -0.03 8.06 -43.02
N GLU A 186 1.30 7.95 -43.26
CA GLU A 186 2.08 8.99 -43.93
C GLU A 186 1.66 9.20 -45.39
N CYS A 187 0.95 8.22 -45.99
CA CYS A 187 0.48 8.32 -47.36
C CYS A 187 -0.78 9.20 -47.51
N THR A 188 -1.57 9.39 -46.46
CA THR A 188 -2.85 10.12 -46.50
C THR A 188 -2.91 11.34 -45.57
N ASP A 189 -2.15 11.31 -44.47
CA ASP A 189 -2.23 12.30 -43.40
C ASP A 189 -1.33 13.51 -43.65
N PHE A 190 -0.47 13.47 -44.71
CA PHE A 190 0.39 14.54 -45.15
C PHE A 190 0.01 15.03 -46.56
N ALA A 191 0.21 16.31 -46.81
CA ALA A 191 -0.22 16.98 -48.05
C ALA A 191 0.53 16.54 -49.30
N ASP A 192 1.79 16.09 -49.18
CA ASP A 192 2.65 15.67 -50.29
C ASP A 192 3.01 14.19 -50.14
N SER A 193 2.80 13.38 -51.18
CA SER A 193 3.20 11.99 -51.20
C SER A 193 4.73 11.87 -51.10
N PRO A 194 5.25 11.08 -50.14
CA PRO A 194 6.69 10.90 -50.00
C PRO A 194 7.33 10.03 -51.08
N CYS A 195 6.52 9.43 -51.97
CA CYS A 195 6.96 8.46 -52.98
C CYS A 195 6.78 9.01 -54.43
N SER A 196 7.70 8.67 -55.31
CA SER A 196 7.62 9.05 -56.71
C SER A 196 6.44 8.38 -57.45
N HIS A 197 5.97 7.20 -57.02
CA HIS A 197 4.87 6.46 -57.61
C HIS A 197 3.84 6.02 -56.59
N PHE A 198 3.96 4.85 -55.98
CA PHE A 198 2.99 4.31 -55.04
C PHE A 198 3.50 4.44 -53.60
N CYS A 199 2.68 5.00 -52.73
CA CYS A 199 2.92 5.08 -51.30
C CYS A 199 2.05 4.05 -50.60
N ASN A 200 2.61 3.30 -49.66
CA ASN A 200 1.94 2.24 -48.91
C ASN A 200 2.25 2.42 -47.44
N ASN A 201 1.21 2.65 -46.64
CA ASN A 201 1.33 2.77 -45.19
C ASN A 201 1.42 1.37 -44.54
N TYR A 202 2.21 1.27 -43.46
CA TYR A 202 2.27 0.09 -42.61
C TYR A 202 2.49 0.56 -41.15
N ILE A 203 2.30 -0.37 -40.22
CA ILE A 203 2.45 -0.05 -38.79
C ILE A 203 3.87 0.48 -38.49
N GLY A 204 3.96 1.77 -38.13
CA GLY A 204 5.20 2.46 -37.79
C GLY A 204 5.96 3.04 -38.97
N GLY A 205 5.27 3.32 -40.11
CA GLY A 205 5.86 4.04 -41.23
C GLY A 205 5.21 3.75 -42.59
N TYR A 206 5.87 4.17 -43.64
CA TYR A 206 5.43 3.97 -45.01
C TYR A 206 6.56 3.38 -45.88
N PHE A 207 6.20 2.90 -47.06
CA PHE A 207 7.16 2.56 -48.05
C PHE A 207 6.64 2.91 -49.44
N CYS A 208 7.57 3.17 -50.35
CA CYS A 208 7.27 3.40 -51.77
C CYS A 208 7.37 2.11 -52.53
N SER A 209 6.46 1.91 -53.46
CA SER A 209 6.52 0.81 -54.43
C SER A 209 6.48 1.35 -55.85
N CYS A 210 7.02 0.56 -56.75
CA CYS A 210 7.17 0.91 -58.17
C CYS A 210 6.20 0.16 -59.03
N PRO A 211 5.85 0.68 -60.24
CA PRO A 211 5.15 -0.07 -61.26
C PRO A 211 5.94 -1.30 -61.70
N PRO A 212 5.30 -2.31 -62.30
CA PRO A 212 6.01 -3.42 -62.94
C PRO A 212 7.13 -2.92 -63.88
N GLU A 213 8.25 -3.59 -63.91
CA GLU A 213 9.49 -3.27 -64.66
C GLU A 213 10.42 -2.25 -64.00
N TYR A 214 9.97 -1.64 -62.88
CA TYR A 214 10.80 -0.69 -62.14
C TYR A 214 11.26 -1.29 -60.82
N PHE A 215 12.51 -1.03 -60.40
CA PHE A 215 13.02 -1.33 -59.08
C PHE A 215 13.08 -0.06 -58.22
N LEU A 216 12.99 -0.20 -56.93
CA LEU A 216 13.11 0.90 -56.01
C LEU A 216 14.60 1.18 -55.77
N HIS A 217 15.00 2.43 -55.94
CA HIS A 217 16.37 2.88 -55.65
C HIS A 217 16.75 2.79 -54.17
N GLU A 218 18.05 2.93 -53.87
CA GLU A 218 18.59 2.93 -52.51
C GLU A 218 17.97 4.00 -51.62
N ASP A 219 17.50 5.12 -52.20
CA ASP A 219 16.79 6.19 -51.49
C ASP A 219 15.38 5.79 -51.03
N LYS A 220 14.92 4.59 -51.39
CA LYS A 220 13.60 4.02 -51.07
C LYS A 220 12.39 4.88 -51.46
N LYS A 221 12.56 5.87 -52.36
CA LYS A 221 11.53 6.81 -52.80
C LYS A 221 11.34 6.83 -54.31
N ASN A 222 12.41 6.61 -55.08
CA ASN A 222 12.42 6.68 -56.51
C ASN A 222 12.50 5.28 -57.16
N CYS A 223 11.84 5.14 -58.31
CA CYS A 223 11.77 3.89 -59.07
C CYS A 223 12.73 3.89 -60.28
N GLY A 224 13.37 2.75 -60.53
CA GLY A 224 14.24 2.52 -61.72
C GLY A 224 14.08 1.11 -62.29
N VAL A 225 14.86 0.75 -63.32
CA VAL A 225 14.81 -0.57 -63.98
C VAL A 225 16.18 -1.23 -63.93
N ASN A 226 16.27 -2.46 -63.39
CA ASN A 226 17.47 -3.32 -63.38
C ASN A 226 17.10 -4.77 -63.15
N CYS A 227 18.01 -5.73 -63.40
CA CYS A 227 17.80 -7.15 -63.19
C CYS A 227 18.95 -7.75 -62.38
N SER A 228 18.68 -8.41 -61.27
CA SER A 228 19.57 -9.04 -60.29
C SER A 228 20.18 -8.08 -59.26
N GLY A 229 20.27 -8.59 -58.03
CA GLY A 229 20.89 -7.91 -56.91
C GLY A 229 19.95 -7.01 -56.08
N ASP A 230 18.69 -6.87 -56.50
CA ASP A 230 17.73 -6.08 -55.80
C ASP A 230 17.27 -6.75 -54.51
N VAL A 231 17.37 -6.01 -53.43
CA VAL A 231 16.88 -6.42 -52.11
C VAL A 231 15.65 -5.58 -51.75
N PHE A 232 14.49 -6.21 -51.69
CA PHE A 232 13.24 -5.57 -51.31
C PHE A 232 13.04 -5.68 -49.78
N THR A 233 13.10 -4.59 -49.09
CA THR A 233 12.97 -4.56 -47.62
C THR A 233 11.62 -4.05 -47.11
N THR A 234 10.74 -3.66 -48.05
CA THR A 234 9.42 -3.10 -47.76
C THR A 234 8.40 -4.19 -47.44
N LEU A 235 7.41 -3.88 -46.59
CA LEU A 235 6.39 -4.85 -46.18
C LEU A 235 5.42 -5.26 -47.28
N ILE A 236 5.33 -4.51 -48.37
CA ILE A 236 4.48 -4.83 -49.55
C ILE A 236 5.23 -4.40 -50.79
N GLY A 237 5.07 -5.15 -51.83
CA GLY A 237 5.66 -4.82 -53.12
C GLY A 237 5.20 -5.72 -54.26
N GLU A 238 5.64 -5.34 -55.43
CA GLU A 238 5.51 -6.17 -56.64
C GLU A 238 6.90 -6.47 -57.17
N VAL A 239 7.06 -7.69 -57.68
CA VAL A 239 8.28 -8.09 -58.37
C VAL A 239 7.85 -8.69 -59.70
N ALA A 240 8.57 -8.33 -60.75
CA ALA A 240 8.31 -8.82 -62.10
C ALA A 240 9.62 -9.28 -62.76
N SER A 241 9.49 -10.15 -63.73
CA SER A 241 10.59 -10.51 -64.63
C SER A 241 11.03 -9.29 -65.45
N PRO A 242 12.27 -9.24 -65.91
CA PRO A 242 12.73 -8.18 -66.78
C PRO A 242 11.79 -8.01 -67.98
N ASN A 243 11.59 -6.77 -68.39
CA ASN A 243 10.75 -6.37 -69.56
C ASN A 243 9.27 -6.73 -69.45
N TYR A 244 8.77 -7.33 -68.36
CA TYR A 244 7.34 -7.65 -68.21
C TYR A 244 6.44 -6.45 -68.49
N PRO A 245 5.38 -6.55 -69.35
CA PRO A 245 4.79 -7.73 -69.96
C PRO A 245 5.39 -8.03 -71.37
N ASN A 246 6.50 -7.40 -71.76
CA ASN A 246 7.24 -7.73 -72.94
C ASN A 246 8.13 -8.99 -72.70
N PRO A 247 8.63 -9.65 -73.75
CA PRO A 247 9.44 -10.84 -73.57
C PRO A 247 10.68 -10.59 -72.67
N TYR A 248 10.95 -11.53 -71.75
CA TYR A 248 12.14 -11.50 -70.93
C TYR A 248 13.38 -11.84 -71.74
N PRO A 249 14.60 -11.45 -71.29
CA PRO A 249 15.83 -11.78 -72.03
C PRO A 249 16.21 -13.25 -71.88
N GLU A 250 16.82 -13.79 -72.94
CA GLU A 250 17.42 -15.15 -73.02
C GLU A 250 18.67 -15.22 -72.12
N ASN A 251 19.10 -16.49 -71.81
CA ASN A 251 20.37 -16.80 -71.15
C ASN A 251 20.62 -15.92 -69.85
N SER A 252 19.58 -15.66 -69.15
CA SER A 252 19.63 -14.73 -68.03
C SER A 252 19.36 -15.41 -66.70
N ARG A 253 20.04 -14.91 -65.67
CA ARG A 253 19.78 -15.27 -64.28
C ARG A 253 19.56 -14.01 -63.47
N CYS A 254 18.34 -13.85 -63.00
CA CYS A 254 17.97 -12.76 -62.11
C CYS A 254 17.74 -13.31 -60.71
N ASP A 255 18.54 -12.90 -59.81
CA ASP A 255 18.40 -13.25 -58.39
C ASP A 255 17.89 -12.01 -57.64
N TYR A 256 16.67 -12.09 -57.08
CA TYR A 256 16.06 -11.06 -56.27
C TYR A 256 15.91 -11.55 -54.83
N GLN A 257 15.95 -10.66 -53.88
CA GLN A 257 15.77 -11.00 -52.47
C GLN A 257 14.69 -10.11 -51.84
N ILE A 258 13.72 -10.69 -51.18
CA ILE A 258 12.86 -10.00 -50.27
C ILE A 258 13.38 -10.30 -48.87
N LEU A 259 13.70 -9.25 -48.10
CA LEU A 259 14.20 -9.35 -46.71
C LEU A 259 13.41 -8.40 -45.85
N LEU A 260 12.46 -8.93 -45.11
CA LEU A 260 11.61 -8.19 -44.19
C LEU A 260 12.25 -8.13 -42.80
N GLU A 261 11.80 -7.20 -42.00
CA GLU A 261 12.14 -7.14 -40.58
C GLU A 261 11.78 -8.45 -39.87
N GLU A 262 12.60 -8.87 -38.92
CA GLU A 262 12.27 -10.02 -38.07
C GLU A 262 10.92 -9.80 -37.37
N GLY A 263 10.06 -10.81 -37.40
CA GLY A 263 8.70 -10.74 -36.90
C GLY A 263 7.62 -10.66 -37.99
N PHE A 264 8.04 -10.58 -39.26
CA PHE A 264 7.15 -10.75 -40.40
C PHE A 264 7.52 -12.02 -41.17
N GLN A 265 6.55 -12.59 -41.86
CA GLN A 265 6.75 -13.62 -42.85
C GLN A 265 6.38 -13.11 -44.24
N VAL A 266 7.14 -13.47 -45.26
CA VAL A 266 6.83 -13.12 -46.65
C VAL A 266 5.67 -13.99 -47.14
N VAL A 267 4.62 -13.36 -47.66
CA VAL A 267 3.51 -14.01 -48.33
C VAL A 267 3.50 -13.54 -49.78
N VAL A 268 3.65 -14.46 -50.71
CA VAL A 268 3.62 -14.23 -52.18
C VAL A 268 2.21 -14.49 -52.70
N THR A 269 1.68 -13.60 -53.51
CA THR A 269 0.39 -13.74 -54.19
C THR A 269 0.59 -13.66 -55.69
N MET A 270 0.24 -14.72 -56.39
CA MET A 270 0.34 -14.86 -57.86
C MET A 270 -1.05 -14.79 -58.49
N ARG A 271 -1.12 -14.27 -59.72
CA ARG A 271 -2.28 -14.41 -60.58
C ARG A 271 -1.90 -15.30 -61.75
N ARG A 272 -2.81 -16.17 -62.20
CA ARG A 272 -2.52 -17.07 -63.33
C ARG A 272 -2.22 -16.33 -64.58
N GLU A 273 -2.90 -15.24 -64.86
CA GLU A 273 -2.74 -14.39 -66.04
C GLU A 273 -1.44 -13.57 -66.08
N ASP A 274 -0.79 -13.43 -64.92
CA ASP A 274 0.47 -12.69 -64.78
C ASP A 274 1.70 -13.62 -64.87
N PHE A 275 1.53 -14.85 -65.37
CA PHE A 275 2.60 -15.84 -65.50
C PHE A 275 2.54 -16.51 -66.86
N ASP A 276 3.57 -16.32 -67.71
CA ASP A 276 3.77 -16.93 -69.02
C ASP A 276 5.27 -17.10 -69.19
N VAL A 277 5.76 -18.28 -68.86
CA VAL A 277 7.16 -18.71 -68.93
C VAL A 277 7.20 -19.94 -69.84
N GLU A 278 8.30 -20.19 -70.56
CA GLU A 278 8.43 -21.31 -71.40
C GLU A 278 7.91 -22.62 -70.78
N PRO A 279 7.05 -23.41 -71.47
CA PRO A 279 6.50 -24.59 -70.85
C PRO A 279 7.55 -25.70 -70.71
N ALA A 280 7.29 -26.62 -69.74
CA ALA A 280 8.17 -27.78 -69.57
C ALA A 280 8.35 -28.60 -70.82
N ASP A 281 9.54 -29.15 -71.05
CA ASP A 281 9.89 -30.03 -72.10
C ASP A 281 9.15 -31.39 -71.97
N SER A 282 9.32 -32.27 -72.96
CA SER A 282 8.69 -33.58 -72.94
C SER A 282 9.12 -34.50 -71.81
N GLY A 283 10.19 -34.13 -71.07
CA GLY A 283 10.70 -34.79 -69.88
C GLY A 283 10.16 -34.24 -68.61
N GLY A 284 9.37 -33.12 -68.68
CA GLY A 284 8.85 -32.42 -67.50
C GLY A 284 9.87 -31.47 -66.84
N HIS A 285 10.94 -31.14 -67.48
CA HIS A 285 11.93 -30.18 -67.05
C HIS A 285 11.56 -28.77 -67.52
N CYS A 286 11.72 -27.75 -66.69
CA CYS A 286 11.51 -26.38 -67.07
C CYS A 286 12.80 -25.78 -67.66
N PRO A 287 12.86 -25.45 -68.99
CA PRO A 287 14.00 -24.76 -69.57
C PRO A 287 14.18 -23.37 -68.90
N ASP A 288 13.09 -22.61 -68.90
CA ASP A 288 12.98 -21.38 -68.14
C ASP A 288 12.22 -21.62 -66.87
N SER A 289 12.71 -21.09 -65.73
CA SER A 289 12.13 -21.42 -64.47
C SER A 289 12.13 -20.26 -63.43
N LEU A 290 11.02 -20.15 -62.70
CA LEU A 290 10.91 -19.32 -61.49
C LEU A 290 10.96 -20.21 -60.24
N ILE A 291 11.87 -19.90 -59.35
CA ILE A 291 12.07 -20.64 -58.08
C ILE A 291 12.02 -19.67 -56.92
N PHE A 292 11.30 -20.04 -55.87
CA PHE A 292 11.31 -19.33 -54.58
C PHE A 292 12.04 -20.17 -53.54
N VAL A 293 12.97 -19.57 -52.80
CA VAL A 293 13.72 -20.23 -51.72
C VAL A 293 13.58 -19.42 -50.42
N ALA A 294 12.96 -20.04 -49.43
CA ALA A 294 12.76 -19.45 -48.10
C ALA A 294 13.37 -20.35 -47.01
N GLY A 295 14.53 -19.96 -46.48
CA GLY A 295 15.30 -20.82 -45.57
C GLY A 295 15.62 -22.16 -46.17
N ASN A 296 15.10 -23.26 -45.65
CA ASN A 296 15.30 -24.63 -46.18
C ASN A 296 14.17 -25.12 -47.07
N GLN A 297 13.19 -24.26 -47.39
CA GLN A 297 12.06 -24.61 -48.26
C GLN A 297 12.26 -24.02 -49.65
N GLN A 298 12.03 -24.85 -50.67
CA GLN A 298 12.03 -24.44 -52.06
C GLN A 298 10.65 -24.69 -52.67
N PHE A 299 10.14 -23.72 -53.42
CA PHE A 299 8.89 -23.78 -54.18
C PHE A 299 9.21 -23.63 -55.65
N GLY A 300 8.65 -24.51 -56.48
CA GLY A 300 8.99 -24.61 -57.86
C GLY A 300 10.03 -25.71 -58.16
N PRO A 301 10.64 -25.75 -59.36
CA PRO A 301 10.57 -24.74 -60.44
C PRO A 301 9.18 -24.58 -61.04
N TYR A 302 8.83 -23.35 -61.40
CA TYR A 302 7.58 -23.01 -62.05
C TYR A 302 7.83 -22.55 -63.50
N CYS A 303 7.08 -23.13 -64.49
CA CYS A 303 7.12 -22.79 -65.90
C CYS A 303 5.74 -23.03 -66.51
N GLY A 304 5.52 -22.66 -67.81
CA GLY A 304 4.30 -22.85 -68.51
C GLY A 304 3.41 -21.61 -68.66
N ASN A 305 2.31 -21.75 -69.42
CA ASN A 305 1.34 -20.65 -69.55
C ASN A 305 0.31 -20.69 -68.42
N GLY A 306 0.40 -19.73 -67.55
CA GLY A 306 -0.35 -19.65 -66.28
C GLY A 306 0.34 -20.34 -65.14
N PHE A 307 0.36 -19.67 -63.98
CA PHE A 307 1.07 -20.15 -62.79
C PHE A 307 0.59 -21.52 -62.32
N PRO A 308 1.46 -22.53 -62.27
CA PRO A 308 1.07 -23.92 -61.97
C PRO A 308 0.99 -24.19 -60.46
N GLY A 309 1.55 -23.31 -59.64
CA GLY A 309 1.60 -23.45 -58.18
C GLY A 309 0.37 -22.91 -57.46
N PRO A 310 0.39 -22.92 -56.12
CA PRO A 310 -0.65 -22.28 -55.31
C PRO A 310 -0.61 -20.76 -55.49
N LEU A 311 -1.77 -20.13 -55.65
CA LEU A 311 -1.87 -18.68 -55.88
C LEU A 311 -1.38 -17.85 -54.71
N THR A 312 -1.29 -18.43 -53.51
CA THR A 312 -0.71 -17.83 -52.33
C THR A 312 0.33 -18.76 -51.74
N ILE A 313 1.53 -18.27 -51.51
CA ILE A 313 2.66 -19.01 -50.94
C ILE A 313 3.03 -18.30 -49.61
N GLU A 314 2.79 -18.98 -48.50
CA GLU A 314 3.26 -18.55 -47.16
C GLU A 314 4.64 -19.15 -46.90
N THR A 315 5.66 -18.32 -46.83
CA THR A 315 7.06 -18.80 -46.76
C THR A 315 7.49 -19.18 -45.34
N LYS A 316 6.76 -18.74 -44.30
CA LYS A 316 7.14 -18.86 -42.88
C LYS A 316 8.54 -18.29 -42.55
N SER A 317 9.04 -17.42 -43.40
CA SER A 317 10.35 -16.77 -43.29
C SER A 317 10.23 -15.27 -43.58
N ASN A 318 11.06 -14.47 -42.95
CA ASN A 318 11.19 -13.05 -43.27
C ASN A 318 12.07 -12.80 -44.49
N ALA A 319 12.74 -13.85 -45.00
CA ALA A 319 13.59 -13.77 -46.16
C ALA A 319 13.10 -14.74 -47.25
N LEU A 320 13.04 -14.25 -48.50
CA LEU A 320 12.70 -15.00 -49.65
C LEU A 320 13.66 -14.65 -50.81
N ASN A 321 14.38 -15.62 -51.31
CA ASN A 321 15.16 -15.48 -52.51
C ASN A 321 14.32 -15.94 -53.71
N ILE A 322 14.29 -15.13 -54.77
CA ILE A 322 13.60 -15.36 -56.00
C ILE A 322 14.68 -15.56 -57.10
N ILE A 323 14.66 -16.71 -57.72
CA ILE A 323 15.60 -17.06 -58.79
C ILE A 323 14.81 -17.24 -60.06
N PHE A 324 15.08 -16.40 -61.06
CA PHE A 324 14.52 -16.57 -62.41
C PHE A 324 15.67 -16.88 -63.34
N GLN A 325 15.60 -18.02 -63.98
CA GLN A 325 16.63 -18.50 -64.88
C GLN A 325 16.02 -18.81 -66.25
N THR A 326 16.64 -18.33 -67.30
CA THR A 326 16.19 -18.52 -68.68
C THR A 326 17.32 -19.15 -69.52
N ASP A 327 16.92 -19.96 -70.49
CA ASP A 327 17.87 -20.50 -71.47
C ASP A 327 17.91 -19.67 -72.82
N GLU A 328 18.33 -20.24 -73.86
CA GLU A 328 18.52 -19.58 -75.18
C GLU A 328 17.29 -19.63 -76.07
N THR A 329 16.16 -20.20 -75.57
CA THR A 329 14.98 -20.50 -76.43
C THR A 329 13.72 -19.82 -75.86
N GLU A 330 12.69 -19.68 -76.70
CA GLU A 330 11.30 -19.31 -76.45
C GLU A 330 11.00 -18.26 -75.35
N GLN A 331 11.41 -17.02 -75.56
CA GLN A 331 11.07 -15.92 -74.70
C GLN A 331 9.54 -15.74 -74.63
N LYS A 332 8.99 -15.66 -73.42
CA LYS A 332 7.59 -15.41 -73.16
C LYS A 332 7.42 -14.07 -72.39
N LYS A 333 6.16 -13.71 -72.04
CA LYS A 333 5.80 -12.53 -71.33
C LYS A 333 6.48 -12.40 -69.91
N GLY A 334 6.86 -13.54 -69.32
CA GLY A 334 7.43 -13.57 -67.97
C GLY A 334 6.41 -13.65 -66.87
N TRP A 335 6.74 -13.09 -65.77
CA TRP A 335 5.93 -13.20 -64.55
C TRP A 335 5.93 -11.91 -63.74
N LYS A 336 4.84 -11.76 -62.98
CA LYS A 336 4.68 -10.71 -61.98
C LYS A 336 3.91 -11.24 -60.79
N PHE A 337 4.37 -10.91 -59.58
CA PHE A 337 3.66 -11.23 -58.38
C PHE A 337 3.71 -10.08 -57.37
N ARG A 338 2.78 -10.13 -56.43
CA ARG A 338 2.73 -9.24 -55.25
C ARG A 338 3.19 -10.03 -54.03
N TYR A 339 3.86 -9.34 -53.15
CA TYR A 339 4.17 -9.87 -51.83
C TYR A 339 3.75 -8.90 -50.75
N HIS A 340 3.48 -9.47 -49.57
CA HIS A 340 3.29 -8.68 -48.37
C HIS A 340 3.93 -9.40 -47.18
N GLY A 341 4.32 -8.60 -46.16
CA GLY A 341 4.76 -9.09 -44.87
C GLY A 341 3.56 -9.33 -43.95
N ASP A 342 3.36 -10.58 -43.59
CA ASP A 342 2.33 -10.95 -42.62
C ASP A 342 2.97 -11.04 -41.24
N PRO A 343 2.54 -10.22 -40.26
CA PRO A 343 3.17 -10.22 -38.94
C PRO A 343 2.92 -11.55 -38.23
N ILE A 344 3.96 -12.07 -37.57
CA ILE A 344 3.89 -13.33 -36.83
C ILE A 344 2.90 -13.16 -35.65
N PRO A 345 1.91 -14.07 -35.55
CA PRO A 345 0.92 -13.99 -34.51
C PRO A 345 1.47 -14.42 -33.14
N CYS A 346 1.05 -13.72 -32.07
CA CYS A 346 1.20 -14.18 -30.72
C CYS A 346 -0.10 -14.81 -30.22
N PRO A 347 -0.06 -16.01 -29.63
CA PRO A 347 -1.26 -16.62 -29.06
C PRO A 347 -1.75 -15.80 -27.85
N LYS A 348 -3.07 -15.66 -27.72
CA LYS A 348 -3.67 -15.14 -26.51
C LYS A 348 -3.51 -16.19 -25.40
N GLU A 349 -2.63 -15.94 -24.45
CA GLU A 349 -2.52 -16.76 -23.25
C GLU A 349 -3.66 -16.42 -22.29
N VAL A 350 -4.37 -17.42 -21.80
CA VAL A 350 -5.36 -17.23 -20.75
C VAL A 350 -4.61 -17.10 -19.42
N THR A 351 -4.47 -15.87 -18.94
CA THR A 351 -3.93 -15.61 -17.60
C THR A 351 -5.08 -15.56 -16.62
N ALA A 352 -5.05 -16.44 -15.62
CA ALA A 352 -6.04 -16.43 -14.55
C ALA A 352 -5.98 -15.08 -13.80
N ASN A 353 -7.12 -14.62 -13.32
CA ASN A 353 -7.26 -13.42 -12.47
C ASN A 353 -6.76 -12.12 -13.12
N SER A 354 -6.89 -12.00 -14.45
CA SER A 354 -6.49 -10.80 -15.19
C SER A 354 -7.33 -10.57 -16.43
N PHE A 355 -7.32 -9.35 -16.93
CA PHE A 355 -7.91 -8.98 -18.22
C PHE A 355 -6.88 -8.24 -19.08
N TRP A 356 -7.08 -8.28 -20.40
CA TRP A 356 -6.16 -7.75 -21.40
C TRP A 356 -6.75 -6.54 -22.10
N GLU A 357 -5.96 -5.47 -22.24
CA GLU A 357 -6.33 -4.25 -22.95
C GLU A 357 -5.24 -3.83 -23.96
N PRO A 358 -5.61 -3.51 -25.21
CA PRO A 358 -6.91 -3.72 -25.82
C PRO A 358 -7.21 -5.20 -26.09
N GLU A 359 -8.48 -5.61 -26.00
CA GLU A 359 -8.88 -6.95 -26.39
C GLU A 359 -8.99 -7.05 -27.90
N LYS A 360 -8.26 -7.99 -28.52
CA LYS A 360 -8.24 -8.26 -29.94
C LYS A 360 -8.56 -9.72 -30.22
N ALA A 361 -9.17 -9.97 -31.40
CA ALA A 361 -9.41 -11.33 -31.87
C ALA A 361 -8.09 -12.04 -32.23
N LYS A 362 -7.10 -11.30 -32.69
CA LYS A 362 -5.77 -11.80 -33.10
C LYS A 362 -4.74 -10.73 -32.69
N TYR A 363 -3.66 -11.17 -32.06
CA TYR A 363 -2.50 -10.34 -31.75
C TYR A 363 -1.35 -10.72 -32.68
N VAL A 364 -0.57 -9.74 -33.09
CA VAL A 364 0.54 -9.90 -34.01
C VAL A 364 1.78 -9.17 -33.49
N PHE A 365 2.91 -9.42 -34.14
CA PHE A 365 4.18 -8.77 -33.86
C PHE A 365 4.03 -7.24 -33.66
N LYS A 366 4.69 -6.69 -32.65
CA LYS A 366 4.61 -5.31 -32.16
C LYS A 366 3.31 -4.94 -31.42
N ASP A 367 2.31 -5.80 -31.37
CA ASP A 367 1.17 -5.53 -30.51
C ASP A 367 1.60 -5.44 -29.04
N VAL A 368 1.13 -4.43 -28.37
CA VAL A 368 1.31 -4.22 -26.94
C VAL A 368 -0.03 -4.40 -26.24
N VAL A 369 -0.02 -5.15 -25.18
CA VAL A 369 -1.19 -5.33 -24.30
C VAL A 369 -0.83 -4.92 -22.88
N LYS A 370 -1.74 -4.23 -22.22
CA LYS A 370 -1.74 -4.06 -20.78
C LYS A 370 -2.51 -5.23 -20.19
N ILE A 371 -1.88 -5.96 -19.29
CA ILE A 371 -2.52 -7.03 -18.52
C ILE A 371 -2.73 -6.49 -17.12
N THR A 372 -4.00 -6.36 -16.73
CA THR A 372 -4.39 -5.83 -15.43
C THR A 372 -4.94 -6.97 -14.59
N CYS A 373 -4.45 -7.08 -13.37
CA CYS A 373 -4.92 -8.07 -12.42
C CYS A 373 -6.31 -7.69 -11.88
N LEU A 374 -7.13 -8.67 -11.56
CA LEU A 374 -8.38 -8.47 -10.86
C LEU A 374 -8.12 -7.91 -9.45
N ASP A 375 -9.15 -7.30 -8.86
CA ASP A 375 -9.06 -6.81 -7.49
C ASP A 375 -8.60 -7.91 -6.53
N GLY A 376 -7.66 -7.59 -5.67
CA GLY A 376 -7.03 -8.53 -4.74
C GLY A 376 -5.90 -9.36 -5.35
N PHE A 377 -5.50 -9.07 -6.57
CA PHE A 377 -4.38 -9.74 -7.23
C PHE A 377 -3.33 -8.73 -7.70
N GLU A 378 -2.07 -9.15 -7.67
CA GLU A 378 -0.95 -8.34 -8.11
C GLU A 378 0.10 -9.16 -8.86
N VAL A 379 0.94 -8.46 -9.60
CA VAL A 379 2.16 -9.03 -10.21
C VAL A 379 3.34 -8.70 -9.31
N VAL A 380 3.99 -9.71 -8.78
CA VAL A 380 5.18 -9.52 -7.96
C VAL A 380 6.43 -9.58 -8.84
N GLN A 381 7.16 -8.48 -8.89
CA GLN A 381 8.44 -8.39 -9.57
C GLN A 381 9.52 -7.94 -8.58
N GLY A 382 10.27 -8.89 -8.05
CA GLY A 382 11.17 -8.64 -6.93
C GLY A 382 10.39 -8.43 -5.63
N THR A 383 10.56 -7.26 -5.01
CA THR A 383 9.88 -6.88 -3.75
C THR A 383 8.71 -5.91 -3.97
N VAL A 384 8.41 -5.57 -5.22
CA VAL A 384 7.36 -4.59 -5.55
C VAL A 384 6.21 -5.27 -6.24
N GLY A 385 5.02 -5.13 -5.68
CA GLY A 385 3.75 -5.52 -6.29
C GLY A 385 3.24 -4.45 -7.26
N SER A 386 2.63 -4.87 -8.35
CA SER A 386 1.97 -3.99 -9.32
C SER A 386 0.63 -4.59 -9.73
N THR A 387 -0.38 -3.76 -9.90
CA THR A 387 -1.71 -4.21 -10.35
C THR A 387 -1.79 -4.47 -11.85
N SER A 388 -0.78 -4.10 -12.62
CA SER A 388 -0.75 -4.33 -14.07
C SER A 388 0.67 -4.36 -14.61
N PHE A 389 0.83 -4.96 -15.78
CA PHE A 389 2.07 -4.95 -16.55
C PHE A 389 1.78 -4.93 -18.03
N TYR A 390 2.76 -4.48 -18.82
CA TYR A 390 2.69 -4.49 -20.26
C TYR A 390 3.43 -5.69 -20.83
N SER A 391 2.91 -6.24 -21.92
CA SER A 391 3.56 -7.30 -22.67
C SER A 391 3.49 -6.99 -24.16
N THR A 392 4.61 -7.16 -24.84
CA THR A 392 4.75 -6.90 -26.27
C THR A 392 4.91 -8.22 -27.01
N CYS A 393 4.17 -8.36 -28.11
CA CYS A 393 4.35 -9.48 -29.01
C CYS A 393 5.67 -9.35 -29.77
N GLN A 394 6.60 -10.26 -29.50
CA GLN A 394 7.95 -10.27 -30.06
C GLN A 394 8.01 -10.95 -31.43
N SER A 395 9.11 -10.73 -32.17
CA SER A 395 9.36 -11.32 -33.50
C SER A 395 9.32 -12.85 -33.51
N ASN A 396 9.54 -13.50 -32.38
CA ASN A 396 9.48 -14.97 -32.24
C ASN A 396 8.08 -15.53 -31.97
N GLY A 397 7.03 -14.70 -32.04
CA GLY A 397 5.65 -15.07 -31.75
C GLY A 397 5.35 -15.30 -30.26
N LYS A 398 6.19 -14.80 -29.35
CA LYS A 398 6.03 -14.92 -27.90
C LYS A 398 5.86 -13.54 -27.26
N TRP A 399 5.15 -13.52 -26.14
CA TRP A 399 5.00 -12.33 -25.34
C TRP A 399 6.25 -12.04 -24.50
N SER A 400 6.66 -10.78 -24.41
CA SER A 400 7.88 -10.35 -23.68
C SER A 400 7.86 -10.74 -22.20
N ASN A 401 6.70 -10.67 -21.57
CA ASN A 401 6.50 -10.92 -20.15
C ASN A 401 5.67 -12.18 -19.87
N SER A 402 5.83 -13.23 -20.70
CA SER A 402 5.05 -14.46 -20.63
C SER A 402 5.14 -15.23 -19.31
N LYS A 403 6.12 -14.91 -18.44
CA LYS A 403 6.29 -15.55 -17.13
C LYS A 403 5.55 -14.83 -16.00
N LEU A 404 5.16 -13.58 -16.19
CA LEU A 404 4.44 -12.81 -15.17
C LEU A 404 3.00 -13.31 -15.03
N ARG A 405 2.52 -13.42 -13.84
CA ARG A 405 1.16 -13.87 -13.51
C ARG A 405 0.59 -13.00 -12.39
N CYS A 406 -0.72 -12.84 -12.39
CA CYS A 406 -1.44 -12.23 -11.27
C CYS A 406 -1.54 -13.26 -10.13
N GLN A 407 -0.97 -12.92 -8.99
CA GLN A 407 -1.00 -13.70 -7.76
C GLN A 407 -1.90 -12.98 -6.75
N PRO A 408 -2.55 -13.68 -5.84
CA PRO A 408 -3.29 -13.02 -4.78
C PRO A 408 -2.32 -12.18 -3.92
N VAL A 409 -2.77 -10.99 -3.55
CA VAL A 409 -2.04 -10.10 -2.66
C VAL A 409 -1.79 -10.80 -1.33
N ASP A 410 -0.59 -10.63 -0.78
CA ASP A 410 -0.19 -11.21 0.50
C ASP A 410 -0.23 -10.11 1.59
N CYS A 411 -1.10 -10.29 2.58
CA CYS A 411 -1.20 -9.36 3.71
C CYS A 411 -0.12 -9.59 4.79
N GLY A 412 0.67 -10.64 4.65
CA GLY A 412 1.63 -11.03 5.67
C GLY A 412 0.96 -11.53 6.97
N SER A 413 1.77 -11.84 7.96
CA SER A 413 1.25 -12.25 9.26
C SER A 413 0.49 -11.12 9.94
N PRO A 414 -0.71 -11.38 10.49
CA PRO A 414 -1.45 -10.37 11.22
C PRO A 414 -0.68 -9.89 12.46
N GLU A 415 -0.77 -8.60 12.76
CA GLU A 415 -0.07 -7.99 13.88
C GLU A 415 -0.68 -8.45 15.21
N PRO A 416 0.11 -8.76 16.23
CA PRO A 416 -0.39 -9.08 17.56
C PRO A 416 -0.96 -7.83 18.25
N ILE A 417 -1.97 -8.04 19.08
CA ILE A 417 -2.57 -6.98 19.90
C ILE A 417 -2.22 -7.17 21.39
N PRO A 418 -2.10 -6.08 22.15
CA PRO A 418 -1.94 -6.15 23.59
C PRO A 418 -3.12 -6.87 24.25
N HIS A 419 -2.85 -7.73 25.24
CA HIS A 419 -3.86 -8.49 25.98
C HIS A 419 -4.81 -9.34 25.15
N GLY A 420 -4.37 -9.68 23.93
CA GLY A 420 -5.12 -10.50 23.02
C GLY A 420 -4.28 -11.54 22.32
N LYS A 421 -4.95 -12.34 21.55
CA LYS A 421 -4.38 -13.39 20.70
C LYS A 421 -4.98 -13.22 19.30
N VAL A 422 -4.15 -13.48 18.33
CA VAL A 422 -4.57 -13.60 16.94
C VAL A 422 -4.44 -15.07 16.53
N GLU A 423 -5.42 -15.58 15.82
CA GLU A 423 -5.36 -16.91 15.24
C GLU A 423 -4.46 -16.87 14.00
N ASP A 424 -3.50 -17.79 13.92
CA ASP A 424 -2.66 -17.93 12.73
C ASP A 424 -3.54 -18.40 11.57
N PRO A 425 -3.70 -17.59 10.51
CA PRO A 425 -4.49 -17.98 9.36
C PRO A 425 -3.76 -19.08 8.57
N GLU A 426 -4.51 -19.99 7.93
CA GLU A 426 -3.92 -21.04 7.08
C GLU A 426 -3.06 -20.43 5.95
N HIS A 427 -3.47 -19.27 5.42
CA HIS A 427 -2.76 -18.48 4.43
C HIS A 427 -2.95 -16.99 4.74
N THR A 428 -2.00 -16.16 4.28
CA THR A 428 -2.03 -14.70 4.43
C THR A 428 -2.49 -13.97 3.16
N LEU A 429 -2.98 -14.73 2.18
CA LEU A 429 -3.34 -14.24 0.86
C LEU A 429 -4.72 -13.57 0.85
N PHE A 430 -4.96 -12.75 -0.16
CA PHE A 430 -6.24 -12.08 -0.39
C PHE A 430 -7.46 -12.97 -0.14
N GLY A 431 -8.37 -12.49 0.67
CA GLY A 431 -9.58 -13.19 1.08
C GLY A 431 -9.42 -14.13 2.28
N SER A 432 -8.20 -14.36 2.75
CA SER A 432 -7.96 -15.11 3.99
C SER A 432 -8.54 -14.38 5.20
N VAL A 433 -8.93 -15.13 6.20
CA VAL A 433 -9.57 -14.63 7.41
C VAL A 433 -8.73 -15.00 8.62
N THR A 434 -8.57 -14.07 9.55
CA THR A 434 -8.01 -14.30 10.87
C THR A 434 -8.95 -13.76 11.94
N ARG A 435 -8.79 -14.20 13.17
CA ARG A 435 -9.62 -13.76 14.29
C ARG A 435 -8.76 -13.33 15.47
N TYR A 436 -9.17 -12.23 16.06
CA TYR A 436 -8.63 -11.74 17.30
C TYR A 436 -9.52 -12.13 18.47
N SER A 437 -8.92 -12.40 19.61
CA SER A 437 -9.62 -12.67 20.85
C SER A 437 -8.86 -12.05 22.01
N CYS A 438 -9.59 -11.58 23.03
CA CYS A 438 -8.98 -11.01 24.22
C CYS A 438 -8.71 -12.08 25.30
N GLU A 439 -7.76 -11.82 26.19
CA GLU A 439 -7.37 -12.70 27.30
C GLU A 439 -8.48 -12.73 28.37
N GLN A 440 -9.31 -13.77 28.29
CA GLN A 440 -10.39 -14.00 29.26
C GLN A 440 -9.85 -14.43 30.63
N PRO A 441 -10.51 -14.10 31.75
CA PRO A 441 -11.73 -13.29 31.86
C PRO A 441 -11.49 -11.80 32.10
N TYR A 442 -10.25 -11.31 31.98
CA TYR A 442 -9.85 -9.99 32.43
C TYR A 442 -9.95 -8.90 31.35
N TYR A 443 -10.07 -9.30 30.08
CA TYR A 443 -10.17 -8.38 28.95
C TYR A 443 -11.30 -8.80 28.02
N TYR A 444 -11.91 -7.80 27.38
CA TYR A 444 -12.93 -7.99 26.35
C TYR A 444 -12.66 -7.07 25.16
N MET A 445 -13.25 -7.38 24.03
CA MET A 445 -13.14 -6.58 22.83
C MET A 445 -13.91 -5.27 22.99
N GLU A 446 -13.24 -4.12 22.78
CA GLU A 446 -13.86 -2.80 22.96
C GLU A 446 -15.04 -2.58 22.01
N THR A 447 -14.93 -3.09 20.78
CA THR A 447 -15.98 -2.99 19.74
C THR A 447 -16.48 -4.38 19.39
N ASP A 448 -17.75 -4.64 19.66
CA ASP A 448 -18.41 -5.90 19.26
C ASP A 448 -18.39 -6.06 17.73
N GLY A 449 -18.02 -7.26 17.25
CA GLY A 449 -17.90 -7.54 15.81
C GLY A 449 -16.56 -7.16 15.20
N SER A 450 -15.59 -6.70 16.00
CA SER A 450 -14.24 -6.36 15.56
C SER A 450 -13.26 -7.53 15.60
N GLU A 451 -13.73 -8.75 15.82
CA GLU A 451 -12.88 -9.93 15.98
C GLU A 451 -12.33 -10.47 14.66
N GLU A 452 -13.13 -10.38 13.59
CA GLU A 452 -12.81 -11.01 12.30
C GLU A 452 -12.15 -10.00 11.35
N TYR A 453 -10.97 -10.33 10.87
CA TYR A 453 -10.23 -9.57 9.87
C TYR A 453 -10.03 -10.40 8.62
N ARG A 454 -10.16 -9.74 7.49
CA ARG A 454 -10.00 -10.34 6.16
C ARG A 454 -8.86 -9.65 5.41
N CYS A 455 -8.01 -10.43 4.76
CA CYS A 455 -6.98 -9.90 3.90
C CYS A 455 -7.63 -9.22 2.68
N ALA A 456 -7.46 -7.90 2.58
CA ALA A 456 -7.99 -7.07 1.50
C ALA A 456 -7.02 -6.95 0.33
N GLY A 457 -7.53 -6.50 -0.81
CA GLY A 457 -6.74 -6.35 -2.03
C GLY A 457 -5.64 -5.28 -1.99
N ASN A 458 -5.61 -4.46 -0.95
CA ASN A 458 -4.54 -3.49 -0.71
C ASN A 458 -3.37 -4.03 0.13
N GLY A 459 -3.38 -5.32 0.48
CA GLY A 459 -2.35 -5.94 1.30
C GLY A 459 -2.48 -5.69 2.80
N SER A 460 -3.64 -5.27 3.26
CA SER A 460 -3.90 -5.02 4.68
C SER A 460 -4.97 -5.96 5.21
N TRP A 461 -4.83 -6.35 6.46
CA TRP A 461 -5.90 -6.99 7.22
C TRP A 461 -6.95 -5.94 7.58
N VAL A 462 -8.20 -6.17 7.23
CA VAL A 462 -9.31 -5.23 7.46
C VAL A 462 -10.50 -5.90 8.13
N ASN A 463 -11.13 -5.14 9.01
CA ASN A 463 -12.41 -5.45 9.64
C ASN A 463 -13.51 -4.56 9.06
N GLU A 464 -14.75 -5.02 9.03
CA GLU A 464 -15.88 -4.25 8.46
C GLU A 464 -16.19 -2.96 9.24
N LEU A 465 -15.91 -2.94 10.54
CA LEU A 465 -16.21 -1.79 11.42
C LEU A 465 -15.00 -0.86 11.61
N LEU A 466 -13.81 -1.45 11.81
CA LEU A 466 -12.59 -0.72 12.15
C LEU A 466 -11.69 -0.45 10.94
N GLY A 467 -12.02 -1.00 9.78
CA GLY A 467 -11.11 -0.90 8.62
C GLY A 467 -9.79 -1.62 8.89
N ALA A 468 -8.69 -0.91 8.72
CA ALA A 468 -7.34 -1.43 8.96
C ALA A 468 -6.82 -1.20 10.40
N GLU A 469 -7.62 -0.54 11.25
CA GLU A 469 -7.24 -0.35 12.65
C GLU A 469 -7.37 -1.69 13.39
N LEU A 470 -6.39 -1.98 14.25
CA LEU A 470 -6.41 -3.20 15.07
C LEU A 470 -7.46 -3.10 16.17
N PRO A 471 -8.08 -4.24 16.53
CA PRO A 471 -9.05 -4.26 17.62
C PRO A 471 -8.34 -4.04 18.95
N LYS A 472 -9.06 -3.48 19.91
CA LYS A 472 -8.52 -3.22 21.24
C LYS A 472 -9.14 -4.13 22.28
N CYS A 473 -8.29 -4.75 23.08
CA CYS A 473 -8.68 -5.46 24.29
C CYS A 473 -8.63 -4.51 25.48
N VAL A 474 -9.78 -4.24 26.06
CA VAL A 474 -9.90 -3.36 27.22
C VAL A 474 -10.21 -4.17 28.47
N PRO A 475 -9.73 -3.73 29.65
CA PRO A 475 -9.94 -4.49 30.87
C PRO A 475 -11.41 -4.52 31.28
N VAL A 476 -11.85 -5.69 31.73
CA VAL A 476 -13.20 -5.87 32.30
C VAL A 476 -13.29 -5.10 33.59
N CYS A 477 -14.17 -4.12 33.66
CA CYS A 477 -14.37 -3.31 34.86
C CYS A 477 -15.51 -3.79 35.75
N GLY A 478 -15.42 -3.47 37.03
CA GLY A 478 -16.51 -3.52 38.00
C GLY A 478 -16.91 -4.91 38.49
N ILE A 479 -16.22 -5.96 38.06
CA ILE A 479 -16.57 -7.35 38.42
C ILE A 479 -15.57 -7.88 39.44
N PRO A 480 -15.96 -7.98 40.75
CA PRO A 480 -15.08 -8.57 41.75
C PRO A 480 -15.05 -10.10 41.60
N SER A 481 -13.89 -10.72 41.78
CA SER A 481 -13.72 -12.17 41.72
C SER A 481 -14.37 -12.91 42.90
N GLU A 482 -14.53 -12.23 44.04
CA GLU A 482 -15.32 -12.70 45.17
C GLU A 482 -16.34 -11.66 45.60
N PRO A 483 -17.64 -11.97 45.71
CA PRO A 483 -18.66 -11.00 46.14
C PRO A 483 -18.47 -10.62 47.61
N PHE A 484 -18.62 -9.32 47.92
CA PHE A 484 -18.59 -8.85 49.28
C PHE A 484 -19.81 -9.32 50.10
N LYS A 485 -19.60 -10.13 51.12
CA LYS A 485 -20.62 -10.78 51.96
C LYS A 485 -20.94 -10.02 53.25
N GLY A 486 -20.55 -8.73 53.35
CA GLY A 486 -20.80 -7.94 54.55
C GLY A 486 -22.27 -7.60 54.76
N MET A 487 -22.79 -7.78 55.98
CA MET A 487 -24.12 -7.30 56.40
C MET A 487 -24.08 -5.82 56.86
N GLN A 488 -25.26 -5.13 56.90
CA GLN A 488 -25.42 -3.70 57.15
C GLN A 488 -25.02 -3.18 58.54
N ARG A 489 -24.40 -3.98 59.37
CA ARG A 489 -24.15 -3.57 60.79
C ARG A 489 -22.72 -3.84 61.17
N ILE A 490 -21.84 -2.80 61.03
CA ILE A 490 -20.69 -2.67 61.97
C ILE A 490 -20.01 -1.30 61.73
N PHE A 491 -19.92 -0.47 62.75
CA PHE A 491 -19.02 0.68 62.85
C PHE A 491 -17.58 0.24 62.56
N GLY A 492 -16.96 0.78 61.50
CA GLY A 492 -15.61 0.45 61.07
C GLY A 492 -15.50 -0.74 60.13
N GLY A 493 -16.59 -1.23 59.50
CA GLY A 493 -16.57 -2.26 58.50
C GLY A 493 -16.09 -3.64 58.95
N ILE A 494 -16.16 -4.65 58.08
CA ILE A 494 -15.61 -5.99 58.33
C ILE A 494 -14.30 -6.20 57.56
N ILE A 495 -13.41 -7.04 58.12
CA ILE A 495 -12.22 -7.48 57.38
C ILE A 495 -12.66 -8.22 56.13
N THR A 496 -12.12 -7.81 54.98
CA THR A 496 -12.42 -8.39 53.68
C THR A 496 -11.13 -8.70 52.92
N LYS A 497 -11.29 -9.40 51.81
CA LYS A 497 -10.23 -9.66 50.89
C LYS A 497 -10.22 -8.65 49.74
N ILE A 498 -9.07 -8.49 49.13
CA ILE A 498 -8.90 -7.58 47.98
C ILE A 498 -9.73 -8.04 46.74
N GLU A 499 -9.99 -9.35 46.62
CA GLU A 499 -10.81 -9.97 45.56
C GLU A 499 -12.26 -9.49 45.55
N SER A 500 -12.72 -8.90 46.69
CA SER A 500 -14.03 -8.24 46.76
C SER A 500 -14.02 -6.76 46.36
N PHE A 501 -12.86 -6.16 46.25
CA PHE A 501 -12.61 -4.76 45.91
C PHE A 501 -11.35 -4.65 45.07
N PRO A 502 -11.25 -5.35 43.92
CA PRO A 502 -9.99 -5.49 43.18
C PRO A 502 -9.49 -4.18 42.56
N TRP A 503 -10.32 -3.17 42.52
CA TRP A 503 -9.98 -1.82 42.09
C TRP A 503 -9.35 -0.93 43.20
N GLN A 504 -9.26 -1.44 44.43
CA GLN A 504 -8.78 -0.64 45.56
C GLN A 504 -7.27 -0.36 45.43
N VAL A 505 -6.94 0.92 45.39
CA VAL A 505 -5.57 1.44 45.41
C VAL A 505 -5.23 1.95 46.80
N PHE A 506 -4.05 1.65 47.28
CA PHE A 506 -3.48 2.16 48.52
C PHE A 506 -2.39 3.19 48.23
N PHE A 507 -2.57 4.41 48.70
CA PHE A 507 -1.55 5.47 48.71
C PHE A 507 -0.75 5.36 50.02
N GLN A 508 0.58 5.34 49.90
CA GLN A 508 1.44 5.15 51.09
C GLN A 508 1.65 6.47 51.83
N ASN A 509 1.83 7.59 51.11
CA ASN A 509 2.07 8.89 51.69
C ASN A 509 1.46 10.02 50.80
N PRO A 510 0.41 10.74 51.24
CA PRO A 510 -0.33 10.46 52.48
C PRO A 510 -1.02 9.10 52.43
N ARG A 511 -1.32 8.55 53.60
CA ARG A 511 -2.09 7.30 53.70
C ARG A 511 -3.53 7.57 53.27
N ALA A 512 -3.89 7.00 52.11
CA ALA A 512 -5.17 7.27 51.46
C ALA A 512 -5.59 6.11 50.57
N GLY A 513 -6.76 6.21 49.97
CA GLY A 513 -7.29 5.29 48.96
C GLY A 513 -7.34 5.91 47.58
N GLY A 514 -7.60 5.05 46.61
CA GLY A 514 -7.92 5.41 45.24
C GLY A 514 -8.67 4.25 44.57
N ALA A 515 -9.09 4.48 43.34
CA ALA A 515 -9.76 3.51 42.53
C ALA A 515 -9.02 3.32 41.18
N LEU A 516 -8.62 2.12 40.89
CA LEU A 516 -8.13 1.78 39.55
C LEU A 516 -9.33 1.86 38.58
N ILE A 517 -9.24 2.62 37.53
CA ILE A 517 -10.32 2.81 36.54
C ILE A 517 -9.93 2.30 35.16
N ASP A 518 -8.62 2.12 34.93
CA ASP A 518 -8.04 1.56 33.71
C ASP A 518 -6.65 0.99 34.03
N GLU A 519 -5.99 0.35 33.10
CA GLU A 519 -4.63 -0.23 33.31
C GLU A 519 -3.60 0.79 33.74
N GLN A 520 -3.72 2.02 33.28
CA GLN A 520 -2.77 3.09 33.56
C GLN A 520 -3.40 4.27 34.29
N TRP A 521 -4.62 4.14 34.79
CA TRP A 521 -5.31 5.26 35.39
C TRP A 521 -5.89 4.96 36.77
N VAL A 522 -5.51 5.79 37.73
CA VAL A 522 -6.06 5.77 39.07
C VAL A 522 -6.86 7.05 39.31
N LEU A 523 -8.08 6.89 39.80
CA LEU A 523 -8.95 7.98 40.23
C LEU A 523 -8.86 8.12 41.76
N THR A 524 -8.70 9.35 42.26
CA THR A 524 -8.60 9.64 43.67
C THR A 524 -9.14 11.05 43.98
N ALA A 525 -9.16 11.47 45.24
CA ALA A 525 -9.50 12.83 45.61
C ALA A 525 -8.31 13.79 45.38
N ALA A 526 -8.59 15.03 45.01
CA ALA A 526 -7.59 16.06 44.77
C ALA A 526 -6.72 16.31 46.00
N HIS A 527 -7.33 16.41 47.20
CA HIS A 527 -6.63 16.63 48.44
C HIS A 527 -5.63 15.51 48.81
N VAL A 528 -5.73 14.33 48.24
CA VAL A 528 -4.80 13.21 48.46
C VAL A 528 -3.46 13.44 47.73
N VAL A 529 -3.51 14.06 46.58
CA VAL A 529 -2.35 14.26 45.69
C VAL A 529 -1.91 15.72 45.61
N GLU A 530 -2.63 16.62 46.28
CA GLU A 530 -2.26 18.01 46.41
C GLU A 530 -0.85 18.14 47.07
N GLY A 531 0.06 18.76 46.35
CA GLY A 531 1.47 18.92 46.79
C GLY A 531 2.35 17.66 46.65
N ASN A 532 1.82 16.53 46.22
CA ASN A 532 2.58 15.30 45.95
C ASN A 532 2.39 14.84 44.50
N ARG A 533 3.37 15.11 43.67
CA ARG A 533 3.33 14.75 42.22
C ARG A 533 3.84 13.37 41.90
N GLU A 534 4.45 12.68 42.83
CA GLU A 534 5.02 11.33 42.69
C GLU A 534 4.52 10.42 43.83
N PRO A 535 3.20 10.17 43.94
CA PRO A 535 2.67 9.30 44.97
C PRO A 535 3.10 7.84 44.73
N VAL A 536 3.50 7.19 45.84
CA VAL A 536 3.75 5.73 45.82
C VAL A 536 2.45 5.04 46.18
N MET A 537 2.03 4.11 45.29
CA MET A 537 0.76 3.43 45.41
C MET A 537 0.94 1.91 45.28
N TYR A 538 -0.05 1.17 45.75
CA TYR A 538 -0.08 -0.31 45.67
C TYR A 538 -1.49 -0.78 45.36
N VAL A 539 -1.56 -1.89 44.59
CA VAL A 539 -2.80 -2.65 44.31
C VAL A 539 -2.60 -4.14 44.58
N GLY A 540 -3.69 -4.88 44.67
CA GLY A 540 -3.67 -6.34 44.73
C GLY A 540 -3.34 -6.94 46.09
N SER A 541 -3.31 -6.13 47.16
CA SER A 541 -3.04 -6.63 48.54
C SER A 541 -4.17 -6.31 49.51
N SER A 542 -4.59 -7.32 50.27
CA SER A 542 -5.55 -7.13 51.40
C SER A 542 -4.90 -6.53 52.66
N SER A 543 -3.58 -6.31 52.65
CA SER A 543 -2.86 -5.83 53.81
C SER A 543 -1.79 -4.79 53.44
N VAL A 544 -1.68 -3.74 54.21
CA VAL A 544 -0.69 -2.67 54.02
C VAL A 544 0.58 -2.85 54.87
N VAL A 545 0.81 -4.05 55.43
CA VAL A 545 2.10 -4.43 56.04
C VAL A 545 3.12 -4.62 54.90
N THR A 546 4.31 -4.04 55.07
CA THR A 546 5.37 -3.99 54.05
C THR A 546 5.66 -5.36 53.41
N SER A 547 5.72 -6.41 54.21
CA SER A 547 5.92 -7.78 53.69
C SER A 547 4.76 -8.30 52.85
N HIS A 548 3.55 -7.81 53.08
CA HIS A 548 2.36 -8.24 52.29
C HIS A 548 2.15 -7.34 51.06
N LEU A 549 2.55 -6.05 51.13
CA LEU A 549 2.55 -5.15 49.95
C LEU A 549 3.46 -5.69 48.81
N ALA A 550 4.53 -6.42 49.20
CA ALA A 550 5.42 -7.07 48.26
C ALA A 550 4.71 -8.16 47.39
N ASN A 551 3.56 -8.67 47.86
CA ASN A 551 2.73 -9.62 47.08
C ASN A 551 1.75 -8.97 46.11
N GLY A 552 1.57 -7.62 46.25
CA GLY A 552 0.80 -6.81 45.29
C GLY A 552 1.68 -6.19 44.23
N GLN A 553 1.12 -5.27 43.48
CA GLN A 553 1.85 -4.47 42.48
C GLN A 553 2.09 -3.07 43.03
N MET A 554 3.34 -2.61 43.01
CA MET A 554 3.71 -1.22 43.30
C MET A 554 3.48 -0.39 42.05
N LEU A 555 2.83 0.74 42.20
CA LEU A 555 2.48 1.64 41.12
C LEU A 555 3.29 2.93 41.27
N THR A 556 3.85 3.41 40.18
CA THR A 556 4.56 4.68 40.07
C THR A 556 3.74 5.64 39.21
N ALA A 557 3.55 6.83 39.70
CA ALA A 557 2.91 7.88 38.93
C ALA A 557 3.84 8.39 37.83
N GLU A 558 3.32 8.55 36.63
CA GLU A 558 3.96 9.32 35.55
C GLU A 558 3.54 10.78 35.67
N ARG A 559 2.23 11.02 35.87
CA ARG A 559 1.67 12.36 35.96
C ARG A 559 0.41 12.38 36.82
N VAL A 560 0.22 13.49 37.54
CA VAL A 560 -0.97 13.75 38.33
C VAL A 560 -1.75 14.89 37.68
N PHE A 561 -3.06 14.72 37.55
CA PHE A 561 -3.99 15.69 37.01
C PHE A 561 -5.04 15.98 38.07
N ILE A 562 -4.99 17.19 38.63
CA ILE A 562 -5.99 17.70 39.58
C ILE A 562 -7.05 18.46 38.77
N HIS A 563 -8.32 18.29 39.13
CA HIS A 563 -9.39 19.00 38.42
C HIS A 563 -9.16 20.53 38.51
N PRO A 564 -9.28 21.27 37.40
CA PRO A 564 -8.94 22.70 37.33
C PRO A 564 -9.82 23.58 38.24
N GLY A 565 -10.99 23.10 38.64
CA GLY A 565 -11.86 23.78 39.60
C GLY A 565 -11.52 23.52 41.08
N TRP A 566 -10.48 22.71 41.36
CA TRP A 566 -10.03 22.49 42.74
C TRP A 566 -9.26 23.70 43.24
N GLU A 567 -9.65 24.20 44.43
CA GLU A 567 -8.98 25.30 45.10
C GLU A 567 -7.97 24.78 46.13
N GLU A 568 -6.68 25.03 45.91
CA GLU A 568 -5.62 24.69 46.87
C GLU A 568 -5.74 25.60 48.13
N GLN A 569 -5.94 25.02 49.29
CA GLN A 569 -6.04 25.70 50.56
C GLN A 569 -5.31 24.91 51.65
N ASP A 570 -4.88 25.58 52.74
CA ASP A 570 -4.37 24.85 53.90
C ASP A 570 -5.44 23.89 54.43
N ALA A 571 -5.06 22.63 54.59
CA ALA A 571 -6.00 21.57 55.01
C ALA A 571 -6.70 21.88 56.36
N SER A 572 -6.07 22.69 57.22
CA SER A 572 -6.65 23.10 58.51
C SER A 572 -7.69 24.21 58.40
N GLU A 573 -7.72 24.93 57.26
CA GLU A 573 -8.61 26.07 57.03
C GLU A 573 -9.66 25.80 55.96
N ARG A 574 -9.54 24.68 55.24
CA ARG A 574 -10.41 24.33 54.15
C ARG A 574 -11.86 24.12 54.56
N LYS A 575 -12.75 24.85 53.88
CA LYS A 575 -14.21 24.77 54.06
C LYS A 575 -14.91 24.31 52.77
N ASN A 576 -14.26 24.49 51.66
CA ASN A 576 -14.76 24.10 50.35
C ASN A 576 -13.98 22.89 49.84
N PHE A 577 -14.68 21.79 49.61
CA PHE A 577 -14.17 20.57 48.99
C PHE A 577 -14.86 20.32 47.62
N ASP A 578 -15.35 21.38 46.99
CA ASP A 578 -15.90 21.23 45.63
C ASP A 578 -14.78 20.87 44.66
N ASN A 579 -15.09 20.05 43.68
CA ASN A 579 -14.14 19.54 42.70
C ASN A 579 -12.96 18.71 43.29
N ASP A 580 -13.19 18.03 44.43
CA ASP A 580 -12.18 17.18 45.08
C ASP A 580 -12.00 15.86 44.30
N ILE A 581 -11.34 15.95 43.15
CA ILE A 581 -11.11 14.84 42.22
C ILE A 581 -9.80 15.01 41.47
N ALA A 582 -9.07 13.93 41.32
CA ALA A 582 -7.81 13.88 40.59
C ALA A 582 -7.61 12.55 39.90
N LEU A 583 -6.88 12.58 38.80
CA LEU A 583 -6.41 11.42 38.04
C LEU A 583 -4.90 11.26 38.20
N VAL A 584 -4.45 10.05 38.33
CA VAL A 584 -3.02 9.69 38.29
C VAL A 584 -2.78 8.78 37.13
N ARG A 585 -2.00 9.22 36.15
CA ARG A 585 -1.48 8.38 35.11
C ARG A 585 -0.30 7.57 35.60
N LEU A 586 -0.33 6.28 35.41
CA LEU A 586 0.74 5.36 35.79
C LEU A 586 1.80 5.29 34.70
N LYS A 587 3.05 5.12 35.13
CA LYS A 587 4.17 4.94 34.20
C LYS A 587 4.06 3.63 33.42
N ASP A 588 3.71 2.56 34.11
CA ASP A 588 3.58 1.23 33.53
C ASP A 588 2.15 0.71 33.71
N PRO A 589 1.57 -0.03 32.74
CA PRO A 589 0.26 -0.62 32.88
C PRO A 589 0.22 -1.67 34.00
N VAL A 590 -0.88 -1.72 34.71
CA VAL A 590 -1.11 -2.67 35.79
C VAL A 590 -1.51 -4.01 35.23
N LYS A 591 -0.91 -5.10 35.72
CA LYS A 591 -1.30 -6.44 35.32
C LYS A 591 -2.63 -6.83 35.96
N MET A 592 -3.65 -7.06 35.15
CA MET A 592 -4.98 -7.50 35.58
C MET A 592 -4.97 -8.93 36.10
N GLY A 593 -5.88 -9.21 37.03
CA GLY A 593 -6.03 -10.51 37.66
C GLY A 593 -7.11 -10.54 38.72
N PRO A 594 -7.29 -11.65 39.45
CA PRO A 594 -8.37 -11.81 40.43
C PRO A 594 -8.30 -10.81 41.60
N THR A 595 -7.13 -10.27 41.89
CA THR A 595 -6.88 -9.30 42.96
C THR A 595 -6.74 -7.86 42.46
N VAL A 596 -6.68 -7.66 41.14
CA VAL A 596 -6.49 -6.36 40.48
C VAL A 596 -7.38 -6.28 39.24
N SER A 597 -8.38 -5.44 39.29
CA SER A 597 -9.31 -5.17 38.18
C SER A 597 -9.89 -3.77 38.35
N PRO A 598 -10.11 -3.02 37.27
CA PRO A 598 -10.64 -1.66 37.39
C PRO A 598 -12.11 -1.65 37.82
N ILE A 599 -12.55 -0.54 38.42
CA ILE A 599 -13.97 -0.25 38.61
C ILE A 599 -14.50 0.52 37.40
N CYS A 600 -15.77 0.29 37.01
CA CYS A 600 -16.34 1.05 35.91
C CYS A 600 -16.55 2.52 36.25
N LEU A 601 -16.45 3.36 35.25
CA LEU A 601 -16.90 4.76 35.34
C LEU A 601 -18.43 4.80 35.21
N PRO A 602 -19.11 5.78 35.80
CA PRO A 602 -20.56 5.94 35.67
C PRO A 602 -20.93 6.29 34.20
N GLY A 603 -22.10 5.86 33.80
CA GLY A 603 -22.73 6.35 32.57
C GLY A 603 -23.27 7.78 32.76
N THR A 604 -23.71 8.38 31.64
CA THR A 604 -24.27 9.75 31.64
C THR A 604 -25.77 9.78 31.93
N SER A 605 -26.48 8.63 31.84
CA SER A 605 -27.95 8.57 32.11
C SER A 605 -28.27 8.85 33.58
N SER A 606 -29.52 9.25 33.86
CA SER A 606 -30.04 9.48 35.23
C SER A 606 -30.04 8.21 36.09
N ASP A 607 -29.92 7.04 35.51
CA ASP A 607 -29.88 5.76 36.23
C ASP A 607 -28.62 5.64 37.12
N TYR A 608 -27.58 6.40 36.78
CA TYR A 608 -26.34 6.51 37.56
C TYR A 608 -26.38 7.60 38.63
N ASP A 609 -27.53 8.21 38.88
CA ASP A 609 -27.71 9.13 40.00
C ASP A 609 -28.21 8.38 41.23
N PRO A 610 -27.39 8.30 42.30
CA PRO A 610 -27.80 7.58 43.51
C PRO A 610 -29.03 8.17 44.19
N SER A 611 -29.97 7.32 44.46
CA SER A 611 -31.17 7.73 45.23
C SER A 611 -31.01 7.49 46.72
N VAL A 612 -31.75 8.27 47.50
CA VAL A 612 -31.75 8.13 48.98
C VAL A 612 -32.18 6.71 49.37
N GLY A 613 -31.31 6.04 50.12
CA GLY A 613 -31.54 4.66 50.57
C GLY A 613 -30.77 3.62 49.77
N ASP A 614 -30.28 3.96 48.59
CA ASP A 614 -29.46 3.07 47.80
C ASP A 614 -28.17 2.70 48.55
N LEU A 615 -27.75 1.44 48.36
CA LEU A 615 -26.59 0.93 49.10
C LEU A 615 -25.33 0.97 48.23
N GLY A 616 -24.34 1.72 48.62
CA GLY A 616 -23.00 1.67 48.03
C GLY A 616 -22.01 0.87 48.90
N LEU A 617 -20.94 0.42 48.28
CA LEU A 617 -19.82 -0.25 48.93
C LEU A 617 -18.64 0.68 49.08
N ILE A 618 -18.03 0.65 50.27
CA ILE A 618 -16.74 1.29 50.50
C ILE A 618 -15.73 0.26 51.01
N SER A 619 -14.45 0.53 50.75
CA SER A 619 -13.35 -0.27 51.29
C SER A 619 -12.13 0.62 51.58
N GLY A 620 -11.31 0.18 52.50
CA GLY A 620 -10.10 0.91 52.80
C GLY A 620 -9.35 0.42 54.03
N TRP A 621 -8.31 1.15 54.36
CA TRP A 621 -7.41 0.91 55.50
C TRP A 621 -7.40 2.12 56.46
N GLY A 622 -8.44 2.93 56.45
CA GLY A 622 -8.59 4.09 57.29
C GLY A 622 -8.72 3.74 58.74
N ARG A 623 -8.93 4.78 59.55
CA ARG A 623 -9.12 4.64 61.02
C ARG A 623 -10.45 3.99 61.34
N THR A 624 -10.45 3.27 62.45
CA THR A 624 -11.69 2.75 63.07
C THR A 624 -11.94 3.41 64.43
N ASN A 625 -12.90 2.93 65.17
CA ASN A 625 -13.22 3.36 66.52
C ASN A 625 -12.03 3.30 67.52
N THR A 626 -10.97 2.54 67.17
CA THR A 626 -9.76 2.44 68.00
C THR A 626 -8.75 3.55 67.81
N LYS A 627 -9.04 4.55 66.97
CA LYS A 627 -8.18 5.70 66.58
C LYS A 627 -6.94 5.32 65.76
N ASP A 628 -6.64 4.06 65.57
CA ASP A 628 -5.49 3.62 64.77
C ASP A 628 -5.91 3.24 63.36
N HIS A 629 -5.02 3.44 62.39
CA HIS A 629 -5.19 2.93 61.04
C HIS A 629 -5.09 1.40 61.03
N VAL A 630 -5.99 0.76 60.28
CA VAL A 630 -5.98 -0.70 60.19
C VAL A 630 -5.00 -1.19 59.13
N VAL A 631 -4.41 -2.35 59.36
CA VAL A 631 -3.47 -2.94 58.41
C VAL A 631 -4.13 -3.91 57.43
N LYS A 632 -5.30 -4.45 57.76
CA LYS A 632 -6.09 -5.36 56.92
C LYS A 632 -7.23 -4.59 56.28
N LEU A 633 -7.48 -4.86 54.97
CA LEU A 633 -8.56 -4.26 54.22
C LEU A 633 -9.90 -4.51 54.92
N ARG A 634 -10.70 -3.47 55.01
CA ARG A 634 -12.08 -3.53 55.51
C ARG A 634 -13.05 -3.05 54.44
N GLY A 635 -14.26 -3.57 54.49
CA GLY A 635 -15.35 -3.16 53.61
C GLY A 635 -16.65 -2.93 54.38
N ALA A 636 -17.49 -2.07 53.87
CA ALA A 636 -18.81 -1.77 54.45
C ALA A 636 -19.83 -1.43 53.35
N LYS A 637 -21.14 -1.60 53.70
CA LYS A 637 -22.25 -1.09 52.91
C LYS A 637 -22.81 0.18 53.56
N LEU A 638 -22.91 1.25 52.78
CA LEU A 638 -23.41 2.53 53.21
C LEU A 638 -24.66 2.93 52.44
N PRO A 639 -25.74 3.38 53.10
CA PRO A 639 -26.87 3.96 52.40
C PRO A 639 -26.55 5.39 51.97
N VAL A 640 -27.03 5.77 50.78
CA VAL A 640 -27.10 7.16 50.36
C VAL A 640 -28.09 7.89 51.28
N ALA A 641 -27.66 8.99 51.84
CA ALA A 641 -28.45 9.78 52.77
C ALA A 641 -29.03 11.04 52.09
N PRO A 642 -30.13 11.60 52.64
CA PRO A 642 -30.64 12.87 52.14
C PRO A 642 -29.57 13.98 52.26
N SER A 643 -29.49 14.84 51.24
CA SER A 643 -28.49 15.91 51.16
C SER A 643 -28.57 16.91 52.34
N ASP A 644 -29.77 17.14 52.88
CA ASP A 644 -29.99 17.99 54.08
C ASP A 644 -29.17 17.54 55.28
N LYS A 645 -28.95 16.22 55.43
CA LYS A 645 -28.14 15.67 56.52
C LYS A 645 -26.67 16.08 56.45
N CYS A 646 -26.15 16.28 55.25
CA CYS A 646 -24.80 16.74 55.05
C CYS A 646 -24.69 18.28 54.94
N GLN A 647 -25.74 18.97 54.47
CA GLN A 647 -25.78 20.45 54.41
C GLN A 647 -25.80 21.10 55.81
N GLU A 648 -26.38 20.42 56.80
CA GLU A 648 -26.44 20.92 58.20
C GLU A 648 -25.13 20.69 58.96
N ILE A 649 -24.10 20.09 58.36
CA ILE A 649 -22.85 19.77 59.04
C ILE A 649 -22.08 21.04 59.38
N LYS A 650 -21.84 21.23 60.67
CA LYS A 650 -21.00 22.30 61.22
C LYS A 650 -19.74 21.70 61.79
N GLY A 651 -18.60 22.13 61.30
CA GLY A 651 -17.31 21.78 61.93
C GLY A 651 -16.90 22.77 62.99
N THR A 652 -16.36 22.28 64.07
CA THR A 652 -15.70 23.13 65.10
C THR A 652 -14.18 22.99 64.92
N ASN A 653 -13.54 24.06 64.45
CA ASN A 653 -12.09 24.15 64.42
C ASN A 653 -11.64 24.98 65.59
N PRO A 654 -10.69 24.53 66.43
CA PRO A 654 -10.23 25.29 67.59
C PRO A 654 -9.67 26.70 67.27
N ARG A 655 -9.25 26.92 66.02
CA ARG A 655 -8.67 28.20 65.56
C ARG A 655 -9.69 29.12 64.87
N ILE A 656 -10.75 28.56 64.25
CA ILE A 656 -11.67 29.30 63.37
C ILE A 656 -13.09 29.38 63.98
N GLY A 657 -13.37 28.65 65.05
CA GLY A 657 -14.71 28.52 65.62
C GLY A 657 -15.62 27.55 64.83
N THR A 658 -16.93 27.69 65.09
CA THR A 658 -17.95 26.86 64.35
C THR A 658 -18.15 27.47 62.98
N SER A 659 -17.79 26.71 61.90
CA SER A 659 -18.00 27.11 60.52
C SER A 659 -18.83 26.09 59.76
N SER A 660 -19.66 26.57 58.84
CA SER A 660 -20.40 25.71 57.93
C SER A 660 -19.47 25.30 56.75
N PHE A 661 -19.46 24.03 56.43
CA PHE A 661 -18.80 23.54 55.23
C PHE A 661 -19.68 23.74 54.00
N VAL A 662 -19.08 23.89 52.84
CA VAL A 662 -19.79 24.01 51.56
C VAL A 662 -20.22 22.61 51.11
N PHE A 663 -21.50 22.42 50.81
CA PHE A 663 -22.04 21.22 50.19
C PHE A 663 -22.68 21.60 48.86
N THR A 664 -22.24 21.01 47.76
CA THR A 664 -22.67 21.32 46.40
C THR A 664 -23.35 20.12 45.75
N ASP A 665 -23.90 20.32 44.56
CA ASP A 665 -24.45 19.25 43.72
C ASP A 665 -23.38 18.28 43.22
N ASN A 666 -22.11 18.64 43.29
CA ASN A 666 -20.97 17.79 43.02
C ASN A 666 -20.65 16.78 44.12
N MET A 667 -21.48 16.72 45.15
CA MET A 667 -21.28 15.87 46.31
C MET A 667 -22.41 14.88 46.52
N ILE A 668 -22.09 13.75 47.13
CA ILE A 668 -23.03 12.71 47.56
C ILE A 668 -22.92 12.64 49.10
N CYS A 669 -24.07 12.64 49.78
CA CYS A 669 -24.16 12.38 51.23
C CYS A 669 -24.45 10.90 51.44
N ALA A 670 -23.59 10.16 52.16
CA ALA A 670 -23.85 8.77 52.50
C ALA A 670 -23.38 8.40 53.90
N GLY A 671 -23.91 7.29 54.43
CA GLY A 671 -23.58 6.83 55.78
C GLY A 671 -24.71 7.01 56.79
N GLY A 672 -24.35 7.18 58.04
CA GLY A 672 -25.29 7.24 59.18
C GLY A 672 -25.39 5.94 59.95
N ARG A 673 -26.01 5.99 61.14
CA ARG A 673 -26.20 4.85 62.06
C ARG A 673 -24.92 4.19 62.52
N GLY A 674 -23.79 4.94 62.56
CA GLY A 674 -22.51 4.43 63.00
C GLY A 674 -21.67 3.71 61.94
N VAL A 675 -21.99 3.89 60.66
CA VAL A 675 -21.19 3.38 59.53
C VAL A 675 -20.81 4.52 58.63
N ASP A 676 -19.51 4.68 58.36
CA ASP A 676 -18.96 5.76 57.56
C ASP A 676 -17.52 5.47 57.14
N SER A 677 -16.99 6.23 56.16
CA SER A 677 -15.56 6.32 55.86
C SER A 677 -14.82 7.14 56.92
N CYS A 678 -13.51 6.98 57.04
CA CYS A 678 -12.71 7.68 58.01
C CYS A 678 -11.33 8.06 57.45
N ASN A 679 -10.57 8.84 58.22
CA ASN A 679 -9.22 9.27 57.86
C ASN A 679 -8.35 8.09 57.40
N GLY A 680 -7.83 8.19 56.20
CA GLY A 680 -7.05 7.14 55.52
C GLY A 680 -7.82 6.33 54.49
N ASP A 681 -9.16 6.59 54.34
CA ASP A 681 -9.99 6.07 53.25
C ASP A 681 -10.17 7.10 52.13
N SER A 682 -9.73 8.35 52.33
CA SER A 682 -9.77 9.49 51.40
C SER A 682 -9.39 9.07 49.99
N GLY A 683 -10.17 9.48 48.98
CA GLY A 683 -9.95 9.11 47.57
C GLY A 683 -10.43 7.73 47.16
N GLY A 684 -10.77 6.86 48.13
CA GLY A 684 -11.31 5.53 47.88
C GLY A 684 -12.70 5.56 47.24
N ALA A 685 -13.04 4.54 46.48
CA ALA A 685 -14.32 4.46 45.76
C ALA A 685 -15.52 4.21 46.69
N PHE A 686 -16.59 4.99 46.49
CA PHE A 686 -17.96 4.64 46.86
C PHE A 686 -18.57 3.95 45.65
N ALA A 687 -18.57 2.62 45.69
CA ALA A 687 -18.96 1.79 44.56
C ALA A 687 -20.43 1.42 44.62
N MET A 688 -21.13 1.58 43.50
CA MET A 688 -22.53 1.19 43.36
C MET A 688 -22.73 0.19 42.25
N GLN A 689 -23.76 -0.61 42.34
CA GLN A 689 -24.07 -1.59 41.31
C GLN A 689 -24.55 -0.87 40.04
N VAL A 690 -24.05 -1.32 38.88
CA VAL A 690 -24.48 -0.81 37.58
C VAL A 690 -25.97 -1.11 37.39
N PRO A 691 -26.80 -0.12 37.02
CA PRO A 691 -28.20 -0.31 36.78
C PRO A 691 -28.51 -1.36 35.71
N ASN A 692 -29.55 -2.15 35.92
CA ASN A 692 -30.10 -3.13 34.98
C ASN A 692 -29.12 -4.27 34.54
N GLU A 693 -28.04 -4.49 35.25
CA GLU A 693 -27.11 -5.61 35.03
C GLU A 693 -27.54 -6.83 35.87
N GLU A 694 -27.63 -8.01 35.24
CA GLU A 694 -27.95 -9.27 35.91
C GLU A 694 -26.81 -9.75 36.82
N THR A 695 -25.59 -9.51 36.43
CA THR A 695 -24.38 -9.85 37.20
C THR A 695 -23.95 -8.65 38.07
N PRO A 696 -23.47 -8.86 39.29
CA PRO A 696 -23.00 -7.77 40.15
C PRO A 696 -21.77 -7.07 39.54
N LYS A 697 -22.01 -5.99 38.80
CA LYS A 697 -21.01 -5.12 38.22
C LYS A 697 -21.08 -3.77 38.93
N PHE A 698 -19.94 -3.18 39.26
CA PHE A 698 -19.87 -1.98 40.05
C PHE A 698 -19.25 -0.80 39.29
N TYR A 699 -19.76 0.40 39.55
CA TYR A 699 -19.21 1.66 39.08
C TYR A 699 -18.84 2.56 40.25
N VAL A 700 -17.87 3.45 40.06
CA VAL A 700 -17.49 4.46 41.05
C VAL A 700 -18.50 5.61 41.02
N ALA A 701 -19.45 5.61 41.94
CA ALA A 701 -20.45 6.69 42.08
C ALA A 701 -19.83 7.91 42.75
N GLY A 702 -18.94 7.70 43.72
CA GLY A 702 -18.29 8.78 44.46
C GLY A 702 -16.88 8.42 44.92
N LEU A 703 -16.14 9.45 45.36
CA LEU A 703 -14.83 9.34 46.01
C LEU A 703 -14.92 9.85 47.43
N VAL A 704 -14.32 9.15 48.37
CA VAL A 704 -14.24 9.60 49.76
C VAL A 704 -13.54 10.94 49.79
N SER A 705 -14.25 12.01 50.17
CA SER A 705 -13.73 13.39 50.22
C SER A 705 -13.54 13.88 51.66
N TRP A 706 -14.60 14.18 52.33
CA TRP A 706 -14.53 14.73 53.68
C TRP A 706 -15.71 14.32 54.57
N GLY A 707 -15.63 14.60 55.84
CA GLY A 707 -16.70 14.37 56.80
C GLY A 707 -16.38 14.98 58.16
N PRO A 708 -17.40 15.36 58.95
CA PRO A 708 -17.18 16.08 60.19
C PRO A 708 -16.64 15.19 61.30
N GLN A 709 -17.06 13.96 61.39
CA GLN A 709 -16.65 12.98 62.37
C GLN A 709 -16.98 11.58 61.86
N CYS A 710 -15.98 10.69 61.89
CA CYS A 710 -16.17 9.31 61.48
C CYS A 710 -17.33 8.63 62.24
N GLY A 711 -18.15 7.86 61.50
CA GLY A 711 -19.32 7.16 62.05
C GLY A 711 -20.61 7.96 61.99
N THR A 712 -20.62 9.09 61.33
CA THR A 712 -21.82 9.92 61.10
C THR A 712 -22.24 9.84 59.62
N TYR A 713 -22.00 10.90 58.90
CA TYR A 713 -22.21 10.96 57.43
C TYR A 713 -20.89 11.37 56.78
N GLY A 714 -20.52 10.66 55.72
CA GLY A 714 -19.43 11.01 54.84
C GLY A 714 -19.90 11.74 53.58
N ILE A 715 -19.09 12.60 53.10
CA ILE A 715 -19.30 13.32 51.84
C ILE A 715 -18.35 12.79 50.80
N TYR A 716 -18.90 12.49 49.63
CA TYR A 716 -18.20 11.86 48.53
C TYR A 716 -18.32 12.75 47.31
N THR A 717 -17.24 12.95 46.57
CA THR A 717 -17.25 13.66 45.28
C THR A 717 -18.07 12.87 44.25
N ARG A 718 -19.09 13.45 43.66
CA ARG A 718 -19.99 12.82 42.69
C ARG A 718 -19.28 12.65 41.36
N VAL A 719 -18.73 11.45 41.09
CA VAL A 719 -17.88 11.18 39.91
C VAL A 719 -18.61 11.43 38.58
N LYS A 720 -19.92 11.17 38.50
CA LYS A 720 -20.71 11.39 37.30
C LYS A 720 -20.60 12.82 36.75
N ASN A 721 -20.51 13.82 37.59
CA ASN A 721 -20.41 15.21 37.17
C ASN A 721 -19.06 15.56 36.52
N TYR A 722 -18.09 14.68 36.62
CA TYR A 722 -16.73 14.86 36.11
C TYR A 722 -16.37 13.90 35.00
N ILE A 723 -17.34 13.12 34.48
CA ILE A 723 -17.05 12.05 33.50
C ILE A 723 -16.45 12.57 32.20
N ASP A 724 -16.89 13.75 31.76
CA ASP A 724 -16.35 14.37 30.54
C ASP A 724 -14.88 14.78 30.75
N TRP A 725 -14.58 15.46 31.88
CA TRP A 725 -13.21 15.81 32.24
C TRP A 725 -12.31 14.56 32.38
N ILE A 726 -12.82 13.49 33.00
CA ILE A 726 -12.08 12.23 33.13
C ILE A 726 -11.74 11.68 31.77
N ARG A 727 -12.73 11.54 30.88
CA ARG A 727 -12.56 10.98 29.53
C ARG A 727 -11.64 11.83 28.66
N GLU A 728 -11.84 13.14 28.66
CA GLU A 728 -10.98 14.07 27.91
C GLU A 728 -9.53 14.01 28.40
N THR A 729 -9.31 13.99 29.71
CA THR A 729 -7.96 13.92 30.31
C THR A 729 -7.29 12.59 29.95
N MET A 730 -8.01 11.48 30.03
CA MET A 730 -7.50 10.17 29.64
C MET A 730 -7.17 10.14 28.15
N GLN A 731 -8.07 10.58 27.28
CA GLN A 731 -7.90 10.57 25.83
C GLN A 731 -6.71 11.43 25.38
N GLN A 732 -6.60 12.65 25.90
CA GLN A 732 -5.50 13.57 25.54
C GLN A 732 -4.13 13.08 25.99
N ASN A 733 -4.08 12.17 26.96
CA ASN A 733 -2.85 11.67 27.55
C ASN A 733 -2.66 10.15 27.38
N SER A 734 -3.44 9.47 26.53
CA SER A 734 -3.32 8.03 26.27
C SER A 734 -2.28 7.69 25.21
N ALA A 735 -1.85 8.64 24.37
CA ALA A 735 -0.76 8.41 23.41
C ALA A 735 0.59 8.40 24.14
N PRO A 736 1.51 7.46 23.83
CA PRO A 736 2.88 7.59 24.27
C PRO A 736 3.44 8.91 23.72
N SER A 737 4.08 9.70 24.60
CA SER A 737 4.91 10.83 24.18
C SER A 737 5.98 10.25 23.22
N VAL A 738 5.85 10.56 21.94
CA VAL A 738 6.91 10.32 20.97
C VAL A 738 7.97 11.40 21.26
N ASP A 739 8.94 11.05 22.08
CA ASP A 739 10.20 11.78 22.21
C ASP A 739 11.21 11.27 21.17
#